data_608bf0b2bf9ff64a06151f21a217a822
#
_entry.id   608bf0b2bf9ff64a06151f21a217a822
#
_cell.length_a   1.000
_cell.length_b   1.000
_cell.length_c   1.000
_cell.angle_alpha   90.00
_cell.angle_beta   90.00
_cell.angle_gamma   90.00
#
_symmetry.space_group_name_H-M   'P 1'
#
loop_
_entity.id
_entity.type
_entity.pdbx_description
1 polymer ?
#
loop_
_entity_poly.entity_id
_entity_poly.type
_entity_poly.pdbx_seq_one_letter_code
_entity_poly.pdbx_strand_id
1 'polypeptide(L)'
;MNGYAGKILRVNLTHRKITTIPTRKYEPWVGGHGMGSAIFFDLVKDKTIDGFDPANVITIMTSPLAGTLTPAGAARTEMQGIGVQSVPIGWFTRSNFGGRFSSMLKYAGWDGIVIKGRADEPVWLDIRNREVKIRNCSNLALWGTDTWECQQRIWKYVAGDKVYGDWLEPAGADGGQTTQRPAVLATGPAGENLSRVACLIHDAGSGAGQGGFGAVWGSKRLKAVSVIGTGSIRVNNPKALMQARLWQKQNYAFKMDNLKRRFMSVDFQSPPIPVTLYRRGKPKTGKRPQACVGCHSGCRGRYEDGLGNESTCFTTIFYLFADSLDIQRQASDLLNRYGLNAAEMLWGELYLADLQRSGIIGPGMEIDCPLNFENYGQPAFAEQLVKMIAYRNDGLGNSHPFGDDLAEGFVRAAQKWGRLDGEYGDLKTGRLRFPYWGLPQHKEPRSQLDWAYGTILGDRDINEHGFDQLRSNPSYNKRWGIPLYGSAEEVVRIYTDKMVPFQADRLMLDFSAGNMYSEHIAKLVTWHRYYTRFWKQSAQFCDWRWPDFLNLYGPGKVGSTGVAEPKFLNAVTGKNFTFLDGIELGRKIWNLDHAIWTLQGRHRDMVHFADFLYTQPSTSLNGTPEYMPGRENGKWQYIETLGRHFEKDKFEEFKTRFYELQGWETDSGYPMESTLKSLGLDSVAHELGQNGKLGKG
;
A
#
# COMPACT_ATOMS: atom_id res chain seq x y z
N MET A 1 -0.06 -5.92 -28.91
CA MET A 1 0.66 -5.09 -27.91
C MET A 1 1.51 -6.03 -27.05
N ASN A 2 2.82 -5.77 -26.98
CA ASN A 2 3.71 -6.60 -26.15
C ASN A 2 3.56 -6.19 -24.67
N GLY A 3 3.61 -7.16 -23.77
CA GLY A 3 3.38 -6.94 -22.34
C GLY A 3 1.91 -6.84 -21.94
N TYR A 4 0.97 -6.84 -22.88
CA TYR A 4 -0.45 -6.68 -22.62
C TYR A 4 -1.28 -7.85 -23.16
N ALA A 5 -2.40 -8.13 -22.47
CA ALA A 5 -3.42 -9.06 -22.93
C ALA A 5 -4.39 -8.41 -23.94
N GLY A 6 -4.45 -7.09 -23.97
CA GLY A 6 -5.20 -6.28 -24.93
C GLY A 6 -6.61 -5.89 -24.50
N LYS A 7 -7.09 -6.37 -23.35
CA LYS A 7 -8.42 -6.06 -22.84
C LYS A 7 -8.48 -6.02 -21.31
N ILE A 8 -9.39 -5.20 -20.80
CA ILE A 8 -9.71 -5.02 -19.39
C ILE A 8 -11.12 -5.55 -19.17
N LEU A 9 -11.32 -6.37 -18.16
CA LEU A 9 -12.63 -6.89 -17.78
C LEU A 9 -13.45 -5.78 -17.12
N ARG A 10 -14.69 -5.57 -17.53
CA ARG A 10 -15.63 -4.65 -16.90
C ARG A 10 -16.86 -5.39 -16.41
N VAL A 11 -17.12 -5.31 -15.11
CA VAL A 11 -18.22 -5.99 -14.43
C VAL A 11 -19.16 -4.95 -13.81
N ASN A 12 -20.43 -5.06 -14.12
CA ASN A 12 -21.50 -4.35 -13.42
C ASN A 12 -22.30 -5.37 -12.60
N LEU A 13 -22.15 -5.28 -11.27
CA LEU A 13 -22.78 -6.25 -10.35
C LEU A 13 -24.30 -6.07 -10.28
N THR A 14 -24.80 -4.81 -10.33
CA THR A 14 -26.25 -4.53 -10.29
C THR A 14 -27.01 -5.20 -11.44
N HIS A 15 -26.43 -5.16 -12.63
CA HIS A 15 -27.08 -5.73 -13.82
C HIS A 15 -26.51 -7.11 -14.19
N ARG A 16 -25.64 -7.67 -13.38
CA ARG A 16 -24.88 -8.91 -13.64
C ARG A 16 -24.28 -8.95 -15.05
N LYS A 17 -23.81 -7.78 -15.53
CA LYS A 17 -23.32 -7.58 -16.90
C LYS A 17 -21.80 -7.59 -16.95
N ILE A 18 -21.26 -8.40 -17.86
CA ILE A 18 -19.83 -8.54 -18.13
C ILE A 18 -19.56 -7.96 -19.52
N THR A 19 -18.61 -7.06 -19.61
CA THR A 19 -18.16 -6.42 -20.86
C THR A 19 -16.64 -6.23 -20.85
N THR A 20 -16.08 -5.67 -21.90
CA THR A 20 -14.64 -5.43 -22.01
C THR A 20 -14.37 -3.98 -22.38
N ILE A 21 -13.24 -3.47 -21.92
CA ILE A 21 -12.65 -2.20 -22.34
C ILE A 21 -11.35 -2.54 -23.09
N PRO A 22 -11.11 -2.04 -24.31
CA PRO A 22 -9.84 -2.22 -25.00
C PRO A 22 -8.70 -1.57 -24.22
N THR A 23 -7.66 -2.33 -23.88
CA THR A 23 -6.48 -1.80 -23.16
C THR A 23 -5.84 -0.64 -23.91
N ARG A 24 -5.89 -0.66 -25.26
CA ARG A 24 -5.30 0.36 -26.12
C ARG A 24 -5.81 1.78 -25.78
N LYS A 25 -7.04 1.92 -25.29
CA LYS A 25 -7.60 3.20 -24.86
C LYS A 25 -6.77 3.85 -23.75
N TYR A 26 -6.24 3.04 -22.85
CA TYR A 26 -5.53 3.49 -21.64
C TYR A 26 -4.03 3.12 -21.65
N GLU A 27 -3.55 2.57 -22.76
CA GLU A 27 -2.14 2.19 -22.92
C GLU A 27 -1.15 3.35 -22.69
N PRO A 28 -1.44 4.62 -23.02
CA PRO A 28 -0.57 5.74 -22.70
C PRO A 28 -0.26 5.91 -21.19
N TRP A 29 -1.09 5.35 -20.31
CA TRP A 29 -0.90 5.34 -18.86
C TRP A 29 -0.09 4.14 -18.37
N VAL A 30 0.36 3.29 -19.26
CA VAL A 30 1.18 2.09 -19.09
C VAL A 30 0.48 0.96 -18.33
N GLY A 31 0.07 1.15 -17.09
CA GLY A 31 -0.57 0.11 -16.27
C GLY A 31 -0.83 0.58 -14.85
N GLY A 32 -1.12 -0.36 -13.97
CA GLY A 32 -1.26 -0.13 -12.53
C GLY A 32 -2.03 1.13 -12.19
N HIS A 33 -1.40 1.99 -11.40
CA HIS A 33 -1.99 3.21 -10.86
C HIS A 33 -2.45 4.19 -11.96
N GLY A 34 -1.57 4.53 -12.90
CA GLY A 34 -1.91 5.50 -13.95
C GLY A 34 -3.12 5.08 -14.78
N MET A 35 -3.16 3.80 -15.19
CA MET A 35 -4.29 3.28 -15.94
C MET A 35 -5.57 3.25 -15.09
N GLY A 36 -5.47 2.87 -13.82
CA GLY A 36 -6.60 2.84 -12.90
C GLY A 36 -7.17 4.22 -12.63
N SER A 37 -6.33 5.24 -12.40
CA SER A 37 -6.76 6.64 -12.21
C SER A 37 -7.49 7.18 -13.45
N ALA A 38 -6.96 6.93 -14.64
CA ALA A 38 -7.59 7.37 -15.90
C ALA A 38 -8.95 6.69 -16.13
N ILE A 39 -9.05 5.40 -15.86
CA ILE A 39 -10.32 4.66 -15.95
C ILE A 39 -11.33 5.17 -14.91
N PHE A 40 -10.89 5.41 -13.69
CA PHE A 40 -11.74 5.95 -12.62
C PHE A 40 -12.28 7.33 -13.02
N PHE A 41 -11.40 8.23 -13.48
CA PHE A 41 -11.79 9.56 -13.93
C PHE A 41 -12.87 9.51 -15.01
N ASP A 42 -12.69 8.66 -16.03
CA ASP A 42 -13.63 8.52 -17.13
C ASP A 42 -15.01 7.93 -16.73
N LEU A 43 -15.03 7.00 -15.78
CA LEU A 43 -16.21 6.18 -15.48
C LEU A 43 -17.04 6.67 -14.29
N VAL A 44 -16.45 7.41 -13.35
CA VAL A 44 -17.13 7.99 -12.20
C VAL A 44 -17.50 9.43 -12.56
N LYS A 45 -18.77 9.71 -12.74
CA LYS A 45 -19.23 11.06 -13.13
C LYS A 45 -19.20 12.02 -11.95
N ASP A 46 -19.76 11.61 -10.84
CA ASP A 46 -19.72 12.38 -9.60
C ASP A 46 -18.61 11.79 -8.70
N LYS A 47 -17.53 12.56 -8.46
CA LYS A 47 -16.42 12.16 -7.61
C LYS A 47 -16.70 12.39 -6.11
N THR A 48 -17.81 13.06 -5.77
CA THR A 48 -18.18 13.36 -4.37
C THR A 48 -18.97 12.24 -3.69
N ILE A 49 -19.32 11.18 -4.42
CA ILE A 49 -20.03 10.02 -3.87
C ILE A 49 -19.22 9.35 -2.73
N ASP A 50 -19.92 8.71 -1.80
CA ASP A 50 -19.30 7.91 -0.74
C ASP A 50 -18.66 6.63 -1.31
N GLY A 51 -17.65 6.12 -0.61
CA GLY A 51 -16.96 4.89 -1.02
C GLY A 51 -17.86 3.64 -1.05
N PHE A 52 -18.96 3.63 -0.28
CA PHE A 52 -19.96 2.56 -0.28
C PHE A 52 -21.02 2.71 -1.40
N ASP A 53 -21.03 3.83 -2.12
CA ASP A 53 -21.98 4.04 -3.22
C ASP A 53 -21.78 2.96 -4.32
N PRO A 54 -22.87 2.36 -4.84
CA PRO A 54 -22.78 1.42 -5.96
C PRO A 54 -22.09 2.02 -7.21
N ALA A 55 -22.17 3.35 -7.41
CA ALA A 55 -21.51 4.03 -8.52
C ALA A 55 -19.98 4.16 -8.36
N ASN A 56 -19.46 3.99 -7.14
CA ASN A 56 -18.01 3.92 -6.91
C ASN A 56 -17.41 2.79 -7.75
N VAL A 57 -16.45 3.16 -8.60
CA VAL A 57 -15.75 2.21 -9.48
C VAL A 57 -14.46 1.75 -8.80
N ILE A 58 -14.31 0.43 -8.70
CA ILE A 58 -13.05 -0.17 -8.24
C ILE A 58 -12.28 -0.68 -9.46
N THR A 59 -11.04 -0.25 -9.58
CA THR A 59 -10.10 -0.76 -10.57
C THR A 59 -9.09 -1.70 -9.93
N ILE A 60 -8.80 -2.83 -10.56
CA ILE A 60 -7.76 -3.79 -10.18
C ILE A 60 -6.87 -3.94 -11.41
N MET A 61 -5.70 -3.31 -11.40
CA MET A 61 -4.88 -3.16 -12.59
C MET A 61 -3.54 -3.88 -12.45
N THR A 62 -3.09 -4.47 -13.56
CA THR A 62 -1.76 -5.03 -13.70
C THR A 62 -0.84 -4.06 -14.46
N SER A 63 0.46 -4.36 -14.50
CA SER A 63 1.39 -3.68 -15.39
C SER A 63 1.77 -4.55 -16.58
N PRO A 64 2.42 -4.00 -17.61
CA PRO A 64 2.96 -4.81 -18.72
C PRO A 64 4.02 -5.83 -18.24
N LEU A 65 4.62 -5.62 -17.09
CA LEU A 65 5.63 -6.53 -16.51
C LEU A 65 5.00 -7.73 -15.80
N ALA A 66 3.70 -7.68 -15.46
CA ALA A 66 3.03 -8.74 -14.72
C ALA A 66 3.06 -10.08 -15.47
N GLY A 67 3.42 -11.16 -14.75
CA GLY A 67 3.55 -12.50 -15.31
C GLY A 67 4.79 -12.74 -16.17
N THR A 68 5.70 -11.77 -16.28
CA THR A 68 6.97 -11.92 -17.01
C THR A 68 8.11 -12.38 -16.08
N LEU A 69 9.33 -12.44 -16.59
CA LEU A 69 10.53 -12.75 -15.81
C LEU A 69 11.13 -11.52 -15.11
N THR A 70 10.44 -10.39 -15.03
CA THR A 70 10.92 -9.17 -14.36
C THR A 70 11.01 -9.41 -12.87
N PRO A 71 12.21 -9.38 -12.25
CA PRO A 71 12.34 -9.60 -10.82
C PRO A 71 11.71 -8.44 -10.05
N ALA A 72 10.96 -8.76 -9.00
CA ALA A 72 10.27 -7.76 -8.17
C ALA A 72 9.35 -6.77 -8.94
N GLY A 73 8.93 -7.13 -10.17
CA GLY A 73 8.02 -6.33 -11.02
C GLY A 73 6.90 -7.16 -11.65
N ALA A 74 6.98 -8.49 -11.57
CA ALA A 74 6.07 -9.39 -12.29
C ALA A 74 4.76 -9.71 -11.56
N ALA A 75 4.56 -9.27 -10.32
CA ALA A 75 3.52 -9.82 -9.47
C ALA A 75 2.73 -8.82 -8.61
N ARG A 76 3.03 -7.53 -8.73
CA ARG A 76 2.24 -6.52 -8.00
C ARG A 76 0.91 -6.28 -8.69
N THR A 77 -0.10 -5.98 -7.90
CA THR A 77 -1.45 -5.64 -8.35
C THR A 77 -1.86 -4.35 -7.67
N GLU A 78 -2.27 -3.37 -8.46
CA GLU A 78 -2.77 -2.09 -7.96
C GLU A 78 -4.28 -2.09 -7.94
N MET A 79 -4.88 -1.62 -6.86
CA MET A 79 -6.31 -1.44 -6.71
C MET A 79 -6.62 0.00 -6.32
N GLN A 80 -7.65 0.59 -6.93
CA GLN A 80 -8.05 1.98 -6.69
C GLN A 80 -9.57 2.14 -6.71
N GLY A 81 -10.01 3.20 -6.08
CA GLY A 81 -11.40 3.65 -5.99
C GLY A 81 -11.55 4.65 -4.86
N ILE A 82 -12.76 5.07 -4.54
CA ILE A 82 -13.01 5.85 -3.34
C ILE A 82 -12.96 4.91 -2.14
N GLY A 83 -12.01 5.15 -1.24
CA GLY A 83 -11.87 4.42 0.00
C GLY A 83 -12.83 4.89 1.08
N VAL A 84 -12.93 4.15 2.19
CA VAL A 84 -13.83 4.47 3.31
C VAL A 84 -13.09 4.67 4.64
N GLN A 85 -11.78 4.44 4.64
CA GLN A 85 -10.96 4.53 5.85
C GLN A 85 -10.65 5.98 6.25
N SER A 86 -10.34 6.84 5.27
CA SER A 86 -9.90 8.23 5.51
C SER A 86 -10.98 9.09 6.18
N VAL A 87 -10.53 10.11 6.92
CA VAL A 87 -11.34 11.13 7.61
C VAL A 87 -10.78 12.51 7.19
N PRO A 88 -11.60 13.53 6.95
CA PRO A 88 -13.08 13.59 7.05
C PRO A 88 -13.81 13.00 5.85
N ILE A 89 -13.14 12.80 4.73
CA ILE A 89 -13.71 12.34 3.46
C ILE A 89 -13.02 11.05 3.03
N GLY A 90 -13.78 10.10 2.48
CA GLY A 90 -13.22 8.99 1.73
C GLY A 90 -12.58 9.51 0.43
N TRP A 91 -11.26 9.54 0.38
CA TRP A 91 -10.56 9.97 -0.83
C TRP A 91 -10.54 8.88 -1.90
N PHE A 92 -10.46 9.29 -3.17
CA PHE A 92 -9.92 8.43 -4.21
C PHE A 92 -8.52 8.01 -3.78
N THR A 93 -8.32 6.72 -3.60
CA THR A 93 -7.10 6.17 -3.03
C THR A 93 -6.76 4.83 -3.65
N ARG A 94 -5.67 4.26 -3.18
CA ARG A 94 -5.13 3.02 -3.70
C ARG A 94 -4.79 2.02 -2.60
N SER A 95 -4.70 0.76 -3.00
CA SER A 95 -4.01 -0.28 -2.27
C SER A 95 -3.21 -1.16 -3.22
N ASN A 96 -2.21 -1.86 -2.72
CA ASN A 96 -1.36 -2.68 -3.57
C ASN A 96 -0.98 -3.97 -2.85
N PHE A 97 -1.01 -5.08 -3.55
CA PHE A 97 -0.65 -6.38 -3.00
C PHE A 97 0.23 -7.18 -3.96
N GLY A 98 0.98 -8.13 -3.43
CA GLY A 98 1.84 -9.02 -4.20
C GLY A 98 1.22 -10.40 -4.40
N GLY A 99 2.07 -11.41 -4.53
CA GLY A 99 1.65 -12.80 -4.69
C GLY A 99 1.68 -13.27 -6.13
N ARG A 100 0.56 -13.75 -6.65
CA ARG A 100 0.45 -14.31 -8.02
C ARG A 100 -0.78 -13.82 -8.78
N PHE A 101 -1.61 -12.97 -8.17
CA PHE A 101 -2.90 -12.55 -8.74
C PHE A 101 -2.74 -11.84 -10.08
N SER A 102 -1.89 -10.81 -10.17
CA SER A 102 -1.68 -10.07 -11.43
C SER A 102 -1.14 -10.97 -12.55
N SER A 103 -0.20 -11.85 -12.22
CA SER A 103 0.34 -12.80 -13.20
C SER A 103 -0.73 -13.74 -13.72
N MET A 104 -1.55 -14.29 -12.81
CA MET A 104 -2.63 -15.20 -13.17
C MET A 104 -3.71 -14.49 -14.00
N LEU A 105 -4.00 -13.21 -13.67
CA LEU A 105 -4.94 -12.39 -14.44
C LEU A 105 -4.44 -12.16 -15.87
N LYS A 106 -3.14 -11.91 -16.03
CA LYS A 106 -2.50 -11.79 -17.35
C LYS A 106 -2.58 -13.08 -18.13
N TYR A 107 -2.30 -14.22 -17.50
CA TYR A 107 -2.40 -15.54 -18.12
C TYR A 107 -3.85 -15.89 -18.49
N ALA A 108 -4.83 -15.37 -17.78
CA ALA A 108 -6.25 -15.48 -18.13
C ALA A 108 -6.65 -14.53 -19.29
N GLY A 109 -5.75 -13.69 -19.77
CA GLY A 109 -5.97 -12.81 -20.93
C GLY A 109 -6.59 -11.45 -20.59
N TRP A 110 -6.31 -10.91 -19.38
CA TRP A 110 -6.83 -9.64 -18.93
C TRP A 110 -5.72 -8.73 -18.38
N ASP A 111 -5.78 -7.43 -18.70
CA ASP A 111 -4.85 -6.42 -18.17
C ASP A 111 -5.34 -5.78 -16.86
N GLY A 112 -6.60 -6.00 -16.54
CA GLY A 112 -7.20 -5.50 -15.32
C GLY A 112 -8.68 -5.85 -15.22
N ILE A 113 -9.28 -5.47 -14.09
CA ILE A 113 -10.70 -5.63 -13.79
C ILE A 113 -11.24 -4.29 -13.31
N VAL A 114 -12.42 -3.92 -13.81
CA VAL A 114 -13.18 -2.74 -13.42
C VAL A 114 -14.53 -3.22 -12.87
N ILE A 115 -14.85 -2.88 -11.63
CA ILE A 115 -16.05 -3.33 -10.94
C ILE A 115 -16.88 -2.13 -10.52
N LYS A 116 -18.18 -2.12 -10.85
CA LYS A 116 -19.15 -1.17 -10.35
C LYS A 116 -20.48 -1.85 -10.03
N GLY A 117 -21.35 -1.11 -9.36
CA GLY A 117 -22.65 -1.63 -8.96
C GLY A 117 -22.60 -2.38 -7.64
N ARG A 118 -23.76 -2.88 -7.22
CA ARG A 118 -24.01 -3.71 -6.05
C ARG A 118 -24.86 -4.89 -6.45
N ALA A 119 -24.48 -6.08 -6.08
CA ALA A 119 -25.26 -7.31 -6.33
C ALA A 119 -26.48 -7.38 -5.39
N ASP A 120 -27.56 -8.04 -5.84
CA ASP A 120 -28.78 -8.25 -5.03
C ASP A 120 -28.55 -9.24 -3.89
N GLU A 121 -27.61 -10.17 -4.09
CA GLU A 121 -27.17 -11.16 -3.11
C GLU A 121 -25.64 -11.27 -3.13
N PRO A 122 -25.01 -11.88 -2.12
CA PRO A 122 -23.55 -12.07 -2.10
C PRO A 122 -23.07 -12.91 -3.28
N VAL A 123 -22.05 -12.36 -4.00
CA VAL A 123 -21.49 -12.98 -5.20
C VAL A 123 -19.97 -13.06 -5.14
N TRP A 124 -19.41 -13.89 -6.01
CA TRP A 124 -17.99 -13.90 -6.32
C TRP A 124 -17.77 -14.00 -7.84
N LEU A 125 -16.63 -13.51 -8.31
CA LEU A 125 -16.25 -13.60 -9.72
C LEU A 125 -15.38 -14.84 -9.95
N ASP A 126 -15.82 -15.69 -10.88
CA ASP A 126 -15.08 -16.87 -11.34
C ASP A 126 -14.54 -16.58 -12.75
N ILE A 127 -13.23 -16.36 -12.84
CA ILE A 127 -12.51 -16.03 -14.06
C ILE A 127 -11.62 -17.21 -14.44
N ARG A 128 -11.96 -17.90 -15.51
CA ARG A 128 -11.21 -19.05 -16.06
C ARG A 128 -10.83 -18.73 -17.50
N ASN A 129 -9.61 -18.28 -17.73
CA ASN A 129 -9.22 -17.71 -19.01
C ASN A 129 -10.19 -16.60 -19.43
N ARG A 130 -10.81 -16.74 -20.60
CA ARG A 130 -11.78 -15.77 -21.13
C ARG A 130 -13.20 -15.98 -20.61
N GLU A 131 -13.48 -17.12 -20.00
CA GLU A 131 -14.77 -17.39 -19.39
C GLU A 131 -14.86 -16.67 -18.03
N VAL A 132 -15.86 -15.81 -17.89
CA VAL A 132 -16.10 -15.04 -16.68
C VAL A 132 -17.55 -15.23 -16.25
N LYS A 133 -17.74 -15.63 -14.99
CA LYS A 133 -19.06 -15.83 -14.39
C LYS A 133 -19.19 -15.06 -13.07
N ILE A 134 -20.35 -14.44 -12.87
CA ILE A 134 -20.77 -13.92 -11.58
C ILE A 134 -21.56 -15.03 -10.90
N ARG A 135 -21.01 -15.60 -9.82
CA ARG A 135 -21.60 -16.73 -9.10
C ARG A 135 -22.11 -16.30 -7.74
N ASN A 136 -23.20 -16.91 -7.30
CA ASN A 136 -23.72 -16.68 -5.96
C ASN A 136 -22.84 -17.38 -4.91
N CYS A 137 -22.61 -16.70 -3.79
CA CYS A 137 -21.82 -17.26 -2.67
C CYS A 137 -22.49 -18.45 -2.00
N SER A 138 -23.82 -18.53 -2.05
CA SER A 138 -24.62 -19.63 -1.47
C SER A 138 -24.18 -21.00 -1.95
N ASN A 139 -23.80 -21.12 -3.24
CA ASN A 139 -23.39 -22.40 -3.84
C ASN A 139 -22.17 -23.05 -3.16
N LEU A 140 -21.32 -22.25 -2.52
CA LEU A 140 -20.12 -22.71 -1.81
C LEU A 140 -20.12 -22.25 -0.34
N ALA A 141 -21.21 -21.68 0.12
CA ALA A 141 -21.34 -21.06 1.45
C ALA A 141 -20.15 -20.13 1.79
N LEU A 142 -19.80 -19.23 0.84
CA LEU A 142 -18.61 -18.38 0.98
C LEU A 142 -18.82 -17.19 1.91
N TRP A 143 -20.03 -16.59 1.92
CA TRP A 143 -20.34 -15.47 2.79
C TRP A 143 -20.32 -15.92 4.25
N GLY A 144 -19.70 -15.14 5.12
CA GLY A 144 -19.45 -15.49 6.52
C GLY A 144 -18.16 -16.26 6.77
N THR A 145 -17.50 -16.79 5.73
CA THR A 145 -16.19 -17.44 5.91
C THR A 145 -15.06 -16.41 6.03
N ASP A 146 -13.99 -16.82 6.69
CA ASP A 146 -12.76 -16.02 6.68
C ASP A 146 -12.07 -16.07 5.29
N THR A 147 -11.07 -15.21 5.09
CA THR A 147 -10.40 -15.10 3.77
C THR A 147 -9.69 -16.37 3.37
N TRP A 148 -9.13 -17.15 4.30
CA TRP A 148 -8.41 -18.37 4.01
C TRP A 148 -9.37 -19.51 3.66
N GLU A 149 -10.40 -19.69 4.45
CA GLU A 149 -11.44 -20.68 4.19
C GLU A 149 -12.16 -20.40 2.86
N CYS A 150 -12.49 -19.15 2.56
CA CYS A 150 -13.05 -18.73 1.28
C CYS A 150 -12.18 -19.20 0.11
N GLN A 151 -10.86 -18.95 0.17
CA GLN A 151 -9.93 -19.38 -0.86
C GLN A 151 -9.88 -20.90 -1.01
N GLN A 152 -9.82 -21.64 0.11
CA GLN A 152 -9.79 -23.11 0.08
C GLN A 152 -11.04 -23.71 -0.54
N ARG A 153 -12.22 -23.17 -0.23
CA ARG A 153 -13.49 -23.63 -0.83
C ARG A 153 -13.53 -23.37 -2.35
N ILE A 154 -13.07 -22.22 -2.80
CA ILE A 154 -12.94 -21.89 -4.22
C ILE A 154 -11.91 -22.80 -4.90
N TRP A 155 -10.75 -23.04 -4.29
CA TRP A 155 -9.74 -23.97 -4.82
C TRP A 155 -10.30 -25.37 -5.01
N LYS A 156 -10.99 -25.89 -4.01
CA LYS A 156 -11.65 -27.21 -4.10
C LYS A 156 -12.69 -27.25 -5.23
N TYR A 157 -13.49 -26.21 -5.34
CA TYR A 157 -14.50 -26.11 -6.41
C TYR A 157 -13.89 -26.11 -7.81
N VAL A 158 -12.80 -25.37 -8.02
CA VAL A 158 -12.14 -25.28 -9.33
C VAL A 158 -11.32 -26.52 -9.64
N ALA A 159 -10.68 -27.13 -8.65
CA ALA A 159 -9.84 -28.32 -8.83
C ALA A 159 -10.64 -29.61 -8.92
N GLY A 160 -11.87 -29.65 -8.40
CA GLY A 160 -12.65 -30.91 -8.27
C GLY A 160 -11.90 -31.88 -7.35
N ASP A 161 -11.76 -33.11 -7.85
CA ASP A 161 -11.06 -34.20 -7.14
C ASP A 161 -9.54 -34.19 -7.32
N LYS A 162 -8.99 -33.24 -8.08
CA LYS A 162 -7.56 -33.13 -8.33
C LYS A 162 -6.81 -32.63 -7.07
N VAL A 163 -5.69 -33.30 -6.73
CA VAL A 163 -4.83 -32.90 -5.64
C VAL A 163 -3.85 -31.79 -6.07
N TYR A 164 -3.16 -31.21 -5.11
CA TYR A 164 -2.16 -30.18 -5.39
C TYR A 164 -1.00 -30.74 -6.22
N GLY A 165 -0.73 -30.09 -7.35
CA GLY A 165 0.30 -30.50 -8.31
C GLY A 165 -0.25 -31.24 -9.52
N ASP A 166 -1.50 -31.71 -9.47
CA ASP A 166 -2.15 -32.31 -10.65
C ASP A 166 -2.44 -31.27 -11.72
N TRP A 167 -2.46 -31.73 -12.97
CA TRP A 167 -2.87 -30.90 -14.10
C TRP A 167 -4.37 -30.63 -14.05
N LEU A 168 -4.70 -29.33 -14.09
CA LEU A 168 -6.05 -28.80 -14.16
C LEU A 168 -6.33 -28.32 -15.59
N GLU A 169 -7.51 -28.56 -16.06
CA GLU A 169 -8.15 -27.92 -17.22
C GLU A 169 -9.16 -26.91 -16.65
N PRO A 170 -8.82 -25.65 -16.50
CA PRO A 170 -9.66 -24.70 -15.74
C PRO A 170 -11.04 -24.49 -16.34
N ALA A 171 -11.20 -24.72 -17.58
CA ALA A 171 -12.39 -24.75 -18.39
C ALA A 171 -12.25 -23.99 -19.70
N GLY A 172 -13.22 -24.21 -20.56
CA GLY A 172 -13.40 -23.50 -21.80
C GLY A 172 -12.66 -24.10 -22.97
N ALA A 173 -13.01 -23.60 -24.14
CA ALA A 173 -12.56 -24.06 -25.43
C ALA A 173 -11.06 -23.86 -25.71
N ASP A 174 -10.34 -23.22 -24.80
CA ASP A 174 -8.93 -22.89 -25.03
C ASP A 174 -7.99 -24.06 -24.68
N GLY A 175 -8.48 -25.16 -24.11
CA GLY A 175 -7.76 -26.41 -23.91
C GLY A 175 -6.44 -26.34 -23.14
N GLY A 176 -6.16 -25.22 -22.46
CA GLY A 176 -4.93 -25.02 -21.73
C GLY A 176 -4.95 -25.71 -20.36
N GLN A 177 -3.79 -26.18 -19.93
CA GLN A 177 -3.59 -26.87 -18.66
C GLN A 177 -2.65 -26.13 -17.74
N THR A 178 -2.83 -26.31 -16.42
CA THR A 178 -1.96 -25.74 -15.39
C THR A 178 -1.96 -26.63 -14.14
N THR A 179 -0.86 -26.60 -13.39
CA THR A 179 -0.78 -27.21 -12.05
C THR A 179 -1.06 -26.18 -10.94
N GLN A 180 -1.35 -24.92 -11.33
CA GLN A 180 -1.61 -23.85 -10.37
C GLN A 180 -3.04 -23.87 -9.87
N ARG A 181 -3.25 -23.55 -8.61
CA ARG A 181 -4.57 -23.23 -8.06
C ARG A 181 -4.99 -21.83 -8.49
N PRO A 182 -6.30 -21.51 -8.54
CA PRO A 182 -6.76 -20.15 -8.78
C PRO A 182 -6.10 -19.16 -7.82
N ALA A 183 -5.78 -17.98 -8.32
CA ALA A 183 -5.42 -16.84 -7.49
C ALA A 183 -6.71 -16.18 -7.01
N VAL A 184 -6.94 -16.15 -5.71
CA VAL A 184 -8.17 -15.61 -5.12
C VAL A 184 -7.82 -14.38 -4.30
N LEU A 185 -8.53 -13.27 -4.52
CA LEU A 185 -8.55 -12.08 -3.67
C LEU A 185 -9.91 -12.06 -2.98
N ALA A 186 -9.93 -11.99 -1.66
CA ALA A 186 -11.18 -12.09 -0.90
C ALA A 186 -11.27 -11.05 0.22
N THR A 187 -12.50 -10.63 0.54
CA THR A 187 -12.81 -9.95 1.78
C THR A 187 -13.13 -10.94 2.89
N GLY A 188 -12.78 -10.59 4.13
CA GLY A 188 -13.14 -11.36 5.32
C GLY A 188 -14.43 -10.86 5.97
N PRO A 189 -14.78 -11.41 7.15
CA PRO A 189 -15.94 -10.99 7.93
C PRO A 189 -15.97 -9.47 8.21
N ALA A 190 -14.81 -8.86 8.44
CA ALA A 190 -14.73 -7.41 8.66
C ALA A 190 -15.30 -6.60 7.48
N GLY A 191 -14.97 -7.01 6.24
CA GLY A 191 -15.52 -6.31 5.07
C GLY A 191 -16.99 -6.63 4.82
N GLU A 192 -17.41 -7.86 5.05
CA GLU A 192 -18.83 -8.26 4.95
C GLU A 192 -19.72 -7.44 5.88
N ASN A 193 -19.22 -7.13 7.08
CA ASN A 193 -19.88 -6.29 8.09
C ASN A 193 -19.53 -4.79 7.96
N LEU A 194 -18.96 -4.36 6.84
CA LEU A 194 -18.68 -2.97 6.51
C LEU A 194 -17.76 -2.25 7.52
N SER A 195 -16.86 -2.97 8.17
CA SER A 195 -15.82 -2.33 8.98
C SER A 195 -14.91 -1.48 8.08
N ARG A 196 -14.84 -0.17 8.31
CA ARG A 196 -14.09 0.78 7.48
C ARG A 196 -12.58 0.52 7.46
N VAL A 197 -12.09 -0.25 8.41
CA VAL A 197 -10.69 -0.69 8.50
C VAL A 197 -10.45 -2.05 7.83
N ALA A 198 -11.44 -2.57 7.11
CA ALA A 198 -11.33 -3.86 6.44
C ALA A 198 -10.46 -3.80 5.18
N CYS A 199 -9.68 -4.83 4.95
CA CYS A 199 -8.81 -5.01 3.79
C CYS A 199 -9.14 -6.26 2.99
N LEU A 200 -8.47 -6.43 1.85
CA LEU A 200 -8.58 -7.62 1.01
C LEU A 200 -7.32 -8.45 1.11
N ILE A 201 -7.48 -9.77 1.13
CA ILE A 201 -6.36 -10.71 1.28
C ILE A 201 -6.30 -11.67 0.07
N HIS A 202 -5.10 -11.82 -0.46
CA HIS A 202 -4.74 -12.78 -1.49
C HIS A 202 -3.72 -13.78 -0.95
N ASP A 203 -3.88 -15.07 -1.29
CA ASP A 203 -3.08 -16.17 -0.75
C ASP A 203 -3.00 -16.08 0.79
N ALA A 204 -1.89 -16.49 1.39
CA ALA A 204 -1.68 -16.44 2.82
C ALA A 204 -0.99 -15.12 3.23
N GLY A 205 -1.73 -14.01 3.25
CA GLY A 205 -1.25 -12.73 3.79
C GLY A 205 -0.68 -11.74 2.76
N SER A 206 -1.06 -11.83 1.49
CA SER A 206 -0.82 -10.74 0.53
C SER A 206 -1.95 -9.73 0.63
N GLY A 207 -1.83 -8.77 1.54
CA GLY A 207 -2.91 -7.84 1.85
C GLY A 207 -2.91 -6.57 1.00
N ALA A 208 -4.10 -6.17 0.51
CA ALA A 208 -4.41 -4.82 0.07
C ALA A 208 -4.91 -4.04 1.31
N GLY A 209 -3.96 -3.56 2.12
CA GLY A 209 -4.18 -3.24 3.52
C GLY A 209 -4.94 -1.96 3.79
N GLN A 210 -4.58 -0.84 3.15
CA GLN A 210 -5.19 0.47 3.41
C GLN A 210 -6.31 0.81 2.44
N GLY A 211 -7.10 1.85 2.79
CA GLY A 211 -8.20 2.38 1.98
C GLY A 211 -9.57 1.81 2.34
N GLY A 212 -9.65 0.76 3.15
CA GLY A 212 -10.94 0.17 3.56
C GLY A 212 -11.62 -0.62 2.44
N PHE A 213 -10.88 -1.11 1.45
CA PHE A 213 -11.44 -1.78 0.27
C PHE A 213 -12.15 -3.10 0.57
N GLY A 214 -11.85 -3.75 1.71
CA GLY A 214 -12.61 -4.90 2.17
C GLY A 214 -14.08 -4.55 2.41
N ALA A 215 -14.33 -3.43 3.07
CA ALA A 215 -15.68 -2.92 3.32
C ALA A 215 -16.36 -2.40 2.04
N VAL A 216 -15.61 -1.76 1.14
CA VAL A 216 -16.14 -1.36 -0.18
C VAL A 216 -16.60 -2.58 -0.97
N TRP A 217 -15.89 -3.71 -0.90
CA TRP A 217 -16.36 -4.96 -1.52
C TRP A 217 -17.59 -5.53 -0.81
N GLY A 218 -17.60 -5.49 0.53
CA GLY A 218 -18.76 -5.88 1.33
C GLY A 218 -20.01 -5.11 0.96
N SER A 219 -19.90 -3.77 0.80
CA SER A 219 -21.03 -2.91 0.39
C SER A 219 -21.56 -3.27 -1.00
N LYS A 220 -20.71 -3.78 -1.89
CA LYS A 220 -21.07 -4.28 -3.22
C LYS A 220 -21.58 -5.73 -3.20
N ARG A 221 -21.59 -6.38 -2.03
CA ARG A 221 -21.85 -7.81 -1.84
C ARG A 221 -20.93 -8.70 -2.68
N LEU A 222 -19.68 -8.27 -2.85
CA LEU A 222 -18.65 -9.02 -3.56
C LEU A 222 -17.70 -9.69 -2.56
N LYS A 223 -17.79 -11.00 -2.45
CA LYS A 223 -16.95 -11.82 -1.54
C LYS A 223 -15.54 -12.00 -2.04
N ALA A 224 -15.40 -12.38 -3.31
CA ALA A 224 -14.10 -12.75 -3.85
C ALA A 224 -14.03 -12.56 -5.38
N VAL A 225 -12.80 -12.41 -5.85
CA VAL A 225 -12.43 -12.56 -7.26
C VAL A 225 -11.43 -13.69 -7.37
N SER A 226 -11.80 -14.74 -8.08
CA SER A 226 -10.96 -15.91 -8.37
C SER A 226 -10.52 -15.87 -9.82
N VAL A 227 -9.25 -16.06 -10.08
CA VAL A 227 -8.71 -16.08 -11.42
C VAL A 227 -7.75 -17.26 -11.64
N ILE A 228 -7.94 -17.98 -12.72
CA ILE A 228 -7.02 -18.99 -13.20
C ILE A 228 -6.84 -18.83 -14.71
N GLY A 229 -5.59 -18.79 -15.15
CA GLY A 229 -5.22 -18.59 -16.54
C GLY A 229 -4.13 -19.54 -16.98
N THR A 230 -4.22 -19.98 -18.24
CA THR A 230 -3.30 -20.94 -18.89
C THR A 230 -2.55 -20.30 -20.07
N GLY A 231 -2.87 -19.06 -20.41
CA GLY A 231 -2.26 -18.33 -21.52
C GLY A 231 -0.85 -17.85 -21.23
N SER A 232 -0.33 -17.11 -22.18
CA SER A 232 1.02 -16.53 -22.13
C SER A 232 1.00 -15.03 -22.38
N ILE A 233 2.11 -14.35 -22.06
CA ILE A 233 2.30 -12.92 -22.30
C ILE A 233 3.33 -12.76 -23.43
N ARG A 234 2.96 -12.00 -24.44
CA ARG A 234 3.86 -11.67 -25.52
C ARG A 234 4.90 -10.64 -25.06
N VAL A 235 6.15 -11.02 -25.02
CA VAL A 235 7.29 -10.16 -24.69
C VAL A 235 7.96 -9.72 -25.98
N ASN A 236 8.25 -8.43 -26.12
CA ASN A 236 8.87 -7.89 -27.33
C ASN A 236 10.25 -8.49 -27.62
N ASN A 237 11.11 -8.53 -26.61
CA ASN A 237 12.45 -9.09 -26.74
C ASN A 237 12.76 -10.01 -25.53
N PRO A 238 12.41 -11.31 -25.63
CA PRO A 238 12.65 -12.27 -24.54
C PRO A 238 14.14 -12.43 -24.20
N LYS A 239 15.03 -12.33 -25.20
CA LYS A 239 16.48 -12.40 -24.99
C LYS A 239 16.98 -11.21 -24.16
N ALA A 240 16.57 -9.99 -24.52
CA ALA A 240 16.91 -8.79 -23.75
C ALA A 240 16.34 -8.84 -22.32
N LEU A 241 15.11 -9.34 -22.14
CA LEU A 241 14.53 -9.53 -20.81
C LEU A 241 15.35 -10.52 -19.96
N MET A 242 15.76 -11.65 -20.54
CA MET A 242 16.62 -12.62 -19.84
C MET A 242 17.99 -12.00 -19.50
N GLN A 243 18.60 -11.28 -20.44
CA GLN A 243 19.85 -10.59 -20.20
C GLN A 243 19.73 -9.53 -19.09
N ALA A 244 18.63 -8.75 -19.07
CA ALA A 244 18.35 -7.80 -18.01
C ALA A 244 18.22 -8.50 -16.64
N ARG A 245 17.56 -9.66 -16.59
CA ARG A 245 17.44 -10.47 -15.36
C ARG A 245 18.80 -11.00 -14.88
N LEU A 246 19.63 -11.51 -15.77
CA LEU A 246 20.98 -11.97 -15.45
C LEU A 246 21.86 -10.80 -14.99
N TRP A 247 21.80 -9.67 -15.69
CA TRP A 247 22.50 -8.45 -15.32
C TRP A 247 22.11 -7.96 -13.93
N GLN A 248 20.80 -7.94 -13.62
CA GLN A 248 20.33 -7.58 -12.29
C GLN A 248 20.84 -8.56 -11.24
N LYS A 249 20.79 -9.87 -11.50
CA LYS A 249 21.33 -10.89 -10.60
C LYS A 249 22.81 -10.70 -10.32
N GLN A 250 23.59 -10.35 -11.33
CA GLN A 250 25.04 -10.13 -11.20
C GLN A 250 25.38 -8.86 -10.42
N ASN A 251 24.61 -7.79 -10.61
CA ASN A 251 24.94 -6.48 -10.05
C ASN A 251 24.21 -6.18 -8.73
N TYR A 252 23.01 -6.75 -8.50
CA TYR A 252 22.17 -6.40 -7.37
C TYR A 252 21.68 -7.61 -6.57
N ALA A 253 22.09 -8.84 -6.92
CA ALA A 253 21.61 -10.01 -6.24
C ALA A 253 22.38 -10.29 -4.96
N PHE A 254 21.70 -11.01 -4.08
CA PHE A 254 22.29 -11.63 -2.92
C PHE A 254 23.45 -12.54 -3.25
N LYS A 255 24.47 -12.50 -2.42
CA LYS A 255 25.34 -13.67 -2.26
C LYS A 255 24.54 -14.74 -1.53
N MET A 256 24.27 -15.83 -2.24
CA MET A 256 23.43 -16.97 -1.82
C MET A 256 24.10 -17.92 -0.84
N ASP A 257 25.28 -17.57 -0.36
CA ASP A 257 26.16 -18.38 0.49
C ASP A 257 25.64 -18.58 1.92
N ASN A 258 24.60 -17.87 2.33
CA ASN A 258 24.00 -18.01 3.64
C ASN A 258 22.46 -18.11 3.59
N LEU A 259 21.94 -19.34 3.50
CA LEU A 259 20.50 -19.62 3.50
C LEU A 259 19.77 -19.06 4.74
N LYS A 260 20.42 -18.97 5.90
CA LYS A 260 19.84 -18.36 7.10
C LYS A 260 19.62 -16.86 6.93
N ARG A 261 20.53 -16.17 6.23
CA ARG A 261 20.35 -14.75 5.88
C ARG A 261 19.25 -14.54 4.86
N ARG A 262 19.01 -15.48 3.93
CA ARG A 262 17.92 -15.40 2.96
C ARG A 262 16.53 -15.33 3.58
N PHE A 263 16.33 -16.04 4.66
CA PHE A 263 15.07 -16.01 5.40
C PHE A 263 14.91 -14.81 6.30
N MET A 264 16.03 -14.28 6.70
CA MET A 264 16.12 -13.39 7.84
C MET A 264 16.51 -12.00 7.44
N SER A 265 16.98 -11.80 6.23
CA SER A 265 17.37 -10.51 5.75
C SER A 265 16.37 -10.04 4.75
N VAL A 266 15.86 -8.98 5.11
CA VAL A 266 15.12 -8.02 4.32
C VAL A 266 16.04 -7.28 3.37
N ASP A 267 16.86 -7.85 2.95
CA ASP A 267 18.19 -7.86 2.59
C ASP A 267 18.79 -7.10 1.50
N PHE A 268 18.07 -6.41 0.65
CA PHE A 268 18.72 -5.50 -0.28
C PHE A 268 18.82 -4.12 0.31
N GLN A 269 17.98 -3.81 1.26
CA GLN A 269 17.63 -2.45 1.51
C GLN A 269 17.44 -2.06 2.97
N SER A 270 17.28 -2.99 3.85
CA SER A 270 17.13 -2.66 5.26
C SER A 270 18.07 -3.47 6.10
N PRO A 271 18.69 -2.88 7.09
CA PRO A 271 19.21 -3.66 8.19
C PRO A 271 18.09 -4.51 8.78
N PRO A 272 18.42 -5.56 9.48
CA PRO A 272 17.50 -6.60 9.91
C PRO A 272 16.51 -6.13 10.98
N ILE A 273 15.58 -5.26 10.62
CA ILE A 273 14.64 -4.71 11.58
C ILE A 273 13.74 -5.77 12.17
N PRO A 274 12.99 -6.49 11.46
CA PRO A 274 12.05 -7.43 12.05
C PRO A 274 12.55 -8.85 12.05
N VAL A 275 13.70 -9.05 11.53
CA VAL A 275 14.45 -10.26 11.75
C VAL A 275 14.66 -10.50 13.25
N THR A 276 14.70 -9.46 14.05
CA THR A 276 14.68 -9.59 15.49
C THR A 276 13.41 -10.26 16.02
N LEU A 277 12.27 -10.10 15.36
CA LEU A 277 11.05 -10.79 15.74
C LEU A 277 11.18 -12.30 15.52
N TYR A 278 11.84 -12.73 14.45
CA TYR A 278 12.16 -14.13 14.22
C TYR A 278 13.48 -14.60 14.85
N ARG A 279 14.31 -13.70 15.38
CA ARG A 279 15.56 -14.04 16.08
C ARG A 279 15.36 -14.30 17.57
N ARG A 280 14.38 -13.70 18.21
CA ARG A 280 14.14 -13.84 19.66
C ARG A 280 13.52 -15.17 20.06
N GLY A 281 12.99 -15.93 19.12
CA GLY A 281 12.46 -17.25 19.37
C GLY A 281 12.63 -18.15 18.16
N LYS A 282 12.78 -19.45 18.35
CA LYS A 282 12.57 -20.43 17.30
C LYS A 282 11.06 -20.63 17.22
N PRO A 283 10.37 -20.19 16.14
CA PRO A 283 8.96 -20.54 16.00
C PRO A 283 8.85 -22.07 16.10
N LYS A 284 7.89 -22.55 16.86
CA LYS A 284 7.62 -23.99 17.03
C LYS A 284 7.22 -24.66 15.71
N THR A 285 6.75 -23.88 14.76
CA THR A 285 6.32 -24.34 13.44
C THR A 285 7.38 -24.02 12.39
N GLY A 286 7.71 -25.00 11.57
CA GLY A 286 8.58 -24.83 10.41
C GLY A 286 8.01 -23.81 9.44
N LYS A 287 8.86 -23.02 8.79
CA LYS A 287 8.46 -22.05 7.77
C LYS A 287 9.32 -22.18 6.53
N ARG A 288 8.69 -21.92 5.39
CA ARG A 288 9.33 -21.89 4.07
C ARG A 288 9.26 -20.48 3.49
N PRO A 289 10.26 -20.03 2.71
CA PRO A 289 10.14 -18.76 2.00
C PRO A 289 9.07 -18.83 0.94
N GLN A 290 8.29 -17.77 0.82
CA GLN A 290 7.36 -17.57 -0.27
C GLN A 290 7.72 -16.28 -1.01
N ALA A 291 7.91 -16.41 -2.33
CA ALA A 291 8.13 -15.28 -3.23
C ALA A 291 6.86 -14.97 -4.03
N CYS A 292 6.71 -13.71 -4.41
CA CYS A 292 5.81 -13.34 -5.50
C CYS A 292 6.32 -13.92 -6.83
N VAL A 293 5.44 -14.08 -7.82
CA VAL A 293 5.84 -14.58 -9.15
C VAL A 293 6.99 -13.75 -9.71
N GLY A 294 8.00 -14.43 -10.24
CA GLY A 294 9.20 -13.80 -10.81
C GLY A 294 10.19 -13.20 -9.81
N CYS A 295 9.80 -12.98 -8.56
CA CYS A 295 10.66 -12.41 -7.53
C CYS A 295 11.64 -13.44 -6.97
N HIS A 296 12.89 -13.04 -6.74
CA HIS A 296 13.93 -13.88 -6.16
C HIS A 296 14.19 -13.61 -4.67
N SER A 297 13.42 -12.70 -4.07
CA SER A 297 13.66 -12.25 -2.69
C SER A 297 12.96 -13.07 -1.62
N GLY A 298 11.80 -13.69 -1.88
CA GLY A 298 11.11 -14.56 -0.91
C GLY A 298 10.84 -13.88 0.45
N CYS A 299 10.29 -12.65 0.44
CA CYS A 299 10.10 -11.86 1.67
C CYS A 299 8.94 -12.31 2.57
N ARG A 300 8.24 -13.37 2.22
CA ARG A 300 7.15 -13.96 3.00
C ARG A 300 7.54 -15.31 3.57
N GLY A 301 7.00 -15.64 4.73
CA GLY A 301 7.08 -16.97 5.31
C GLY A 301 5.77 -17.73 5.11
N ARG A 302 5.86 -19.03 4.82
CA ARG A 302 4.72 -19.94 4.88
C ARG A 302 4.97 -20.97 5.96
N TYR A 303 3.98 -21.20 6.79
CA TYR A 303 4.02 -22.13 7.92
C TYR A 303 3.50 -23.51 7.51
N GLU A 304 3.61 -24.49 8.40
CA GLU A 304 3.19 -25.87 8.14
C GLU A 304 1.68 -26.02 7.98
N ASP A 305 0.91 -25.18 8.65
CA ASP A 305 -0.56 -25.10 8.52
C ASP A 305 -1.04 -24.47 7.19
N GLY A 306 -0.10 -24.09 6.31
CA GLY A 306 -0.39 -23.46 5.03
C GLY A 306 -0.61 -21.94 5.11
N LEU A 307 -0.76 -21.40 6.29
CA LEU A 307 -0.85 -19.94 6.52
C LEU A 307 0.52 -19.28 6.33
N GLY A 308 0.53 -17.99 6.22
CA GLY A 308 1.78 -17.25 6.05
C GLY A 308 1.59 -15.76 6.15
N ASN A 309 2.72 -15.07 6.24
CA ASN A 309 2.71 -13.63 6.45
C ASN A 309 3.92 -12.96 5.81
N GLU A 310 3.84 -11.66 5.60
CA GLU A 310 5.01 -10.86 5.29
C GLU A 310 5.93 -10.85 6.51
N SER A 311 7.21 -11.18 6.30
CA SER A 311 8.15 -11.31 7.42
C SER A 311 8.63 -9.97 8.00
N THR A 312 8.14 -8.85 7.49
CA THR A 312 8.71 -7.53 7.78
C THR A 312 7.72 -6.37 7.64
N CYS A 313 6.45 -6.60 7.89
CA CYS A 313 5.40 -5.59 7.79
C CYS A 313 4.68 -5.41 9.13
N PHE A 314 3.88 -4.36 9.28
CA PHE A 314 3.00 -4.16 10.44
C PHE A 314 2.12 -5.36 10.75
N THR A 315 1.77 -6.15 9.75
CA THR A 315 1.03 -7.40 9.95
C THR A 315 1.71 -8.34 10.94
N THR A 316 3.06 -8.37 11.00
CA THR A 316 3.79 -9.23 11.95
C THR A 316 3.96 -8.64 13.34
N ILE A 317 3.67 -7.35 13.51
CA ILE A 317 3.92 -6.62 14.75
C ILE A 317 2.69 -5.89 15.29
N PHE A 318 1.49 -6.11 14.73
CA PHE A 318 0.34 -5.36 15.21
C PHE A 318 0.07 -5.62 16.70
N TYR A 319 0.31 -6.81 17.18
CA TYR A 319 0.20 -7.14 18.60
C TYR A 319 1.60 -7.05 19.26
N LEU A 320 2.09 -5.80 19.35
CA LEU A 320 3.48 -5.50 19.70
C LEU A 320 3.88 -6.01 21.09
N PHE A 321 2.99 -5.96 22.05
CA PHE A 321 3.20 -6.36 23.43
C PHE A 321 2.69 -7.78 23.73
N ALA A 322 2.52 -8.63 22.72
CA ALA A 322 2.22 -10.04 22.93
C ALA A 322 3.32 -10.73 23.76
N ASP A 323 2.93 -11.62 24.66
CA ASP A 323 3.82 -12.30 25.59
C ASP A 323 4.83 -13.22 24.90
N SER A 324 4.56 -13.60 23.66
CA SER A 324 5.47 -14.38 22.84
C SER A 324 5.35 -14.09 21.36
N LEU A 325 6.38 -14.46 20.59
CA LEU A 325 6.34 -14.37 19.12
C LEU A 325 5.32 -15.30 18.48
N ASP A 326 5.01 -16.43 19.10
CA ASP A 326 3.98 -17.33 18.59
C ASP A 326 2.59 -16.71 18.74
N ILE A 327 2.31 -16.03 19.85
CA ILE A 327 1.07 -15.26 20.05
C ILE A 327 0.98 -14.12 19.02
N GLN A 328 2.09 -13.37 18.83
CA GLN A 328 2.13 -12.32 17.83
C GLN A 328 1.84 -12.84 16.42
N ARG A 329 2.39 -14.03 16.06
CA ARG A 329 2.09 -14.69 14.78
C ARG A 329 0.62 -15.07 14.67
N GLN A 330 0.05 -15.71 15.70
CA GLN A 330 -1.37 -16.11 15.72
C GLN A 330 -2.27 -14.88 15.56
N ALA A 331 -1.99 -13.81 16.27
CA ALA A 331 -2.73 -12.56 16.14
C ALA A 331 -2.65 -11.97 14.72
N SER A 332 -1.48 -12.05 14.08
CA SER A 332 -1.29 -11.62 12.68
C SER A 332 -2.06 -12.50 11.68
N ASP A 333 -2.12 -13.81 11.93
CA ASP A 333 -2.93 -14.73 11.13
C ASP A 333 -4.42 -14.41 11.25
N LEU A 334 -4.90 -14.06 12.46
CA LEU A 334 -6.27 -13.60 12.68
C LEU A 334 -6.59 -12.35 11.86
N LEU A 335 -5.72 -11.33 11.85
CA LEU A 335 -5.93 -10.14 11.03
C LEU A 335 -6.13 -10.48 9.55
N ASN A 336 -5.27 -11.34 9.00
CA ASN A 336 -5.38 -11.77 7.62
C ASN A 336 -6.68 -12.54 7.36
N ARG A 337 -7.06 -13.45 8.24
CA ARG A 337 -8.27 -14.24 8.11
C ARG A 337 -9.54 -13.39 8.19
N TYR A 338 -9.60 -12.45 9.12
CA TYR A 338 -10.76 -11.55 9.25
C TYR A 338 -10.73 -10.37 8.28
N GLY A 339 -9.59 -10.10 7.64
CA GLY A 339 -9.41 -9.04 6.65
C GLY A 339 -9.35 -7.65 7.28
N LEU A 340 -8.48 -7.43 8.27
CA LEU A 340 -8.32 -6.14 8.95
C LEU A 340 -6.96 -5.50 8.65
N ASN A 341 -6.94 -4.16 8.64
CA ASN A 341 -5.74 -3.35 8.41
C ASN A 341 -4.80 -3.40 9.61
N ALA A 342 -3.61 -3.99 9.42
CA ALA A 342 -2.64 -4.18 10.48
C ALA A 342 -2.06 -2.87 11.05
N ALA A 343 -1.92 -1.83 10.23
CA ALA A 343 -1.40 -0.55 10.72
C ALA A 343 -2.40 0.15 11.64
N GLU A 344 -3.68 0.15 11.26
CA GLU A 344 -4.76 0.68 12.09
C GLU A 344 -4.87 -0.12 13.40
N MET A 345 -4.83 -1.44 13.32
CA MET A 345 -4.89 -2.32 14.48
C MET A 345 -3.73 -2.12 15.44
N LEU A 346 -2.51 -1.92 14.95
CA LEU A 346 -1.34 -1.65 15.80
C LEU A 346 -1.53 -0.38 16.63
N TRP A 347 -1.83 0.73 15.96
CA TRP A 347 -1.97 2.01 16.67
C TRP A 347 -3.24 2.10 17.50
N GLY A 348 -4.30 1.43 17.04
CA GLY A 348 -5.55 1.34 17.75
C GLY A 348 -5.45 0.52 19.04
N GLU A 349 -4.79 -0.63 19.00
CA GLU A 349 -4.55 -1.47 20.18
C GLU A 349 -3.73 -0.71 21.23
N LEU A 350 -2.68 -0.01 20.81
CA LEU A 350 -1.88 0.83 21.70
C LEU A 350 -2.68 1.96 22.31
N TYR A 351 -3.57 2.59 21.54
CA TYR A 351 -4.47 3.62 22.01
C TYR A 351 -5.46 3.11 23.07
N LEU A 352 -6.11 1.95 22.82
CA LEU A 352 -7.02 1.34 23.79
C LEU A 352 -6.29 0.97 25.10
N ALA A 353 -5.10 0.40 25.00
CA ALA A 353 -4.30 0.08 26.18
C ALA A 353 -3.92 1.33 26.98
N ASP A 354 -3.70 2.46 26.34
CA ASP A 354 -3.42 3.74 27.01
C ASP A 354 -4.67 4.32 27.68
N LEU A 355 -5.82 4.28 27.01
CA LEU A 355 -7.09 4.71 27.60
C LEU A 355 -7.46 3.86 28.84
N GLN A 356 -7.25 2.55 28.76
CA GLN A 356 -7.51 1.66 29.91
C GLN A 356 -6.60 1.98 31.08
N ARG A 357 -5.29 2.13 30.87
CA ARG A 357 -4.35 2.53 31.94
C ARG A 357 -4.70 3.87 32.59
N SER A 358 -5.33 4.75 31.83
CA SER A 358 -5.81 6.05 32.31
C SER A 358 -7.18 5.99 33.00
N GLY A 359 -7.80 4.80 33.13
CA GLY A 359 -9.10 4.62 33.73
C GLY A 359 -10.28 5.20 32.93
N ILE A 360 -10.12 5.35 31.62
CA ILE A 360 -11.11 5.95 30.72
C ILE A 360 -12.04 4.89 30.14
N ILE A 361 -11.48 3.74 29.73
CA ILE A 361 -12.26 2.63 29.16
C ILE A 361 -12.22 1.39 30.07
N GLY A 362 -13.34 0.69 30.15
CA GLY A 362 -13.50 -0.54 30.90
C GLY A 362 -14.98 -0.77 31.24
N PRO A 363 -15.34 -1.92 31.85
CA PRO A 363 -16.72 -2.19 32.26
C PRO A 363 -17.26 -1.11 33.22
N GLY A 364 -18.30 -0.39 32.80
CA GLY A 364 -18.93 0.67 33.61
C GLY A 364 -18.08 1.94 33.79
N MET A 365 -17.01 2.13 33.02
CA MET A 365 -16.21 3.35 33.00
C MET A 365 -16.84 4.43 32.11
N GLU A 366 -16.15 5.59 31.95
CA GLU A 366 -16.59 6.69 31.07
C GLU A 366 -16.97 6.19 29.65
N ILE A 367 -16.17 5.30 29.10
CA ILE A 367 -16.47 4.56 27.89
C ILE A 367 -16.58 3.08 28.26
N ASP A 368 -17.80 2.55 28.20
CA ASP A 368 -18.03 1.14 28.48
C ASP A 368 -17.36 0.26 27.44
N CYS A 369 -16.44 -0.59 27.88
CA CYS A 369 -15.60 -1.40 27.03
C CYS A 369 -15.60 -2.86 27.52
N PRO A 370 -16.04 -3.82 26.67
CA PRO A 370 -16.13 -5.22 27.07
C PRO A 370 -14.82 -6.00 26.94
N LEU A 371 -13.71 -5.35 26.54
CA LEU A 371 -12.39 -6.02 26.43
C LEU A 371 -11.86 -6.37 27.82
N ASN A 372 -11.43 -7.61 27.98
CA ASN A 372 -10.74 -8.03 29.20
C ASN A 372 -9.24 -7.74 29.10
N PHE A 373 -8.80 -6.61 29.68
CA PHE A 373 -7.39 -6.19 29.68
C PHE A 373 -6.48 -7.02 30.60
N GLU A 374 -7.02 -7.88 31.46
CA GLU A 374 -6.20 -8.86 32.20
C GLU A 374 -5.54 -9.87 31.24
N ASN A 375 -6.18 -10.11 30.09
CA ASN A 375 -5.66 -10.95 29.02
C ASN A 375 -4.77 -10.19 28.02
N TYR A 376 -4.42 -8.92 28.28
CA TYR A 376 -3.55 -8.15 27.38
C TYR A 376 -2.19 -8.83 27.26
N GLY A 377 -1.71 -9.04 26.03
CA GLY A 377 -0.52 -9.87 25.72
C GLY A 377 -0.88 -11.31 25.33
N GLN A 378 -2.06 -11.81 25.66
CA GLN A 378 -2.52 -13.19 25.42
C GLN A 378 -3.32 -13.34 24.12
N PRO A 379 -3.45 -14.56 23.56
CA PRO A 379 -4.24 -14.80 22.33
C PRO A 379 -5.71 -14.40 22.49
N ALA A 380 -6.30 -14.60 23.67
CA ALA A 380 -7.71 -14.32 23.92
C ALA A 380 -8.07 -12.84 23.73
N PHE A 381 -7.20 -11.92 24.16
CA PHE A 381 -7.40 -10.49 23.94
C PHE A 381 -7.36 -10.13 22.46
N ALA A 382 -6.34 -10.61 21.73
CA ALA A 382 -6.21 -10.35 20.30
C ALA A 382 -7.40 -10.91 19.52
N GLU A 383 -7.88 -12.11 19.88
CA GLU A 383 -9.04 -12.74 19.26
C GLU A 383 -10.32 -11.95 19.52
N GLN A 384 -10.56 -11.54 20.76
CA GLN A 384 -11.73 -10.74 21.11
C GLN A 384 -11.72 -9.40 20.37
N LEU A 385 -10.61 -8.67 20.37
CA LEU A 385 -10.47 -7.38 19.67
C LEU A 385 -10.71 -7.52 18.16
N VAL A 386 -10.09 -8.51 17.53
CA VAL A 386 -10.26 -8.76 16.09
C VAL A 386 -11.71 -9.09 15.73
N LYS A 387 -12.34 -10.00 16.49
CA LYS A 387 -13.75 -10.37 16.27
C LYS A 387 -14.71 -9.20 16.56
N MET A 388 -14.44 -8.43 17.58
CA MET A 388 -15.21 -7.25 17.95
C MET A 388 -15.34 -6.28 16.78
N ILE A 389 -14.22 -5.92 16.16
CA ILE A 389 -14.17 -5.01 15.01
C ILE A 389 -14.77 -5.66 13.76
N ALA A 390 -14.51 -6.95 13.56
CA ALA A 390 -14.96 -7.66 12.37
C ALA A 390 -16.48 -7.92 12.37
N TYR A 391 -17.09 -8.14 13.54
CA TYR A 391 -18.52 -8.44 13.69
C TYR A 391 -19.34 -7.29 14.28
N ARG A 392 -18.71 -6.16 14.62
CA ARG A 392 -19.39 -4.99 15.22
C ARG A 392 -20.14 -5.33 16.50
N ASN A 393 -19.51 -6.08 17.40
CA ASN A 393 -20.12 -6.59 18.63
C ASN A 393 -19.12 -6.59 19.80
N ASP A 394 -19.35 -7.37 20.88
CA ASP A 394 -18.42 -7.49 22.01
C ASP A 394 -17.22 -8.44 21.77
N GLY A 395 -17.12 -9.02 20.57
CA GLY A 395 -16.11 -10.04 20.23
C GLY A 395 -16.45 -11.45 20.72
N LEU A 396 -17.54 -11.59 21.48
CA LEU A 396 -18.05 -12.87 22.03
C LEU A 396 -19.41 -13.25 21.42
N GLY A 397 -20.00 -12.38 20.60
CA GLY A 397 -21.23 -12.63 19.86
C GLY A 397 -22.44 -11.80 20.34
N ASN A 398 -22.30 -10.98 21.37
CA ASN A 398 -23.38 -10.12 21.84
C ASN A 398 -23.25 -8.71 21.24
N SER A 399 -24.38 -8.07 20.98
CA SER A 399 -24.39 -6.67 20.51
C SER A 399 -23.75 -5.74 21.53
N HIS A 400 -22.82 -4.91 21.09
CA HIS A 400 -22.18 -3.92 21.96
C HIS A 400 -21.74 -2.69 21.14
N PRO A 401 -22.06 -1.46 21.57
CA PRO A 401 -21.74 -0.24 20.79
C PRO A 401 -20.25 -0.02 20.58
N PHE A 402 -19.41 -0.44 21.51
CA PHE A 402 -17.96 -0.28 21.42
C PHE A 402 -17.36 -0.97 20.20
N GLY A 403 -17.81 -2.19 19.87
CA GLY A 403 -17.37 -2.89 18.67
C GLY A 403 -17.84 -2.23 17.38
N ASP A 404 -19.05 -1.66 17.39
CA ASP A 404 -19.57 -0.89 16.27
C ASP A 404 -18.75 0.41 16.05
N ASP A 405 -18.41 1.10 17.13
CA ASP A 405 -17.57 2.31 17.08
C ASP A 405 -16.19 2.02 16.51
N LEU A 406 -15.51 0.98 16.99
CA LEU A 406 -14.19 0.60 16.49
C LEU A 406 -14.21 0.17 15.02
N ALA A 407 -15.29 -0.43 14.55
CA ALA A 407 -15.46 -0.82 13.15
C ALA A 407 -15.53 0.40 12.20
N GLU A 408 -15.95 1.57 12.70
CA GLU A 408 -15.89 2.83 11.95
C GLU A 408 -14.45 3.39 11.81
N GLY A 409 -13.48 2.82 12.52
CA GLY A 409 -12.10 3.27 12.61
C GLY A 409 -11.80 4.10 13.85
N PHE A 410 -10.57 4.03 14.35
CA PHE A 410 -10.23 4.58 15.67
C PHE A 410 -10.41 6.10 15.78
N VAL A 411 -10.19 6.84 14.68
CA VAL A 411 -10.42 8.31 14.68
C VAL A 411 -11.92 8.62 14.84
N ARG A 412 -12.79 7.91 14.10
CA ARG A 412 -14.24 8.11 14.21
C ARG A 412 -14.78 7.63 15.56
N ALA A 413 -14.23 6.55 16.12
CA ALA A 413 -14.54 6.09 17.45
C ALA A 413 -14.18 7.16 18.49
N ALA A 414 -12.97 7.69 18.46
CA ALA A 414 -12.53 8.77 19.34
C ALA A 414 -13.40 10.03 19.19
N GLN A 415 -13.80 10.38 17.98
CA GLN A 415 -14.71 11.50 17.72
C GLN A 415 -16.09 11.25 18.38
N LYS A 416 -16.66 10.07 18.19
CA LYS A 416 -17.95 9.67 18.78
C LYS A 416 -17.92 9.68 20.32
N TRP A 417 -16.79 9.32 20.91
CA TRP A 417 -16.56 9.35 22.35
C TRP A 417 -16.26 10.76 22.91
N GLY A 418 -16.26 11.81 22.04
CA GLY A 418 -15.94 13.19 22.44
C GLY A 418 -14.48 13.40 22.82
N ARG A 419 -13.58 12.52 22.37
CA ARG A 419 -12.17 12.51 22.75
C ARG A 419 -11.21 12.97 21.65
N LEU A 420 -11.69 13.27 20.44
CA LEU A 420 -10.81 13.59 19.33
C LEU A 420 -10.21 15.00 19.43
N ASP A 421 -11.07 15.97 19.71
CA ASP A 421 -10.79 17.40 19.65
C ASP A 421 -10.79 18.05 21.04
N GLY A 422 -10.42 19.33 21.11
CA GLY A 422 -10.38 20.11 22.35
C GLY A 422 -9.01 20.15 23.00
N GLU A 423 -8.89 20.82 24.16
CA GLU A 423 -7.61 21.06 24.84
C GLU A 423 -6.90 19.76 25.23
N TYR A 424 -7.68 18.75 25.64
CA TYR A 424 -7.19 17.43 26.03
C TYR A 424 -7.50 16.35 25.00
N GLY A 425 -7.81 16.74 23.76
CA GLY A 425 -8.13 15.83 22.68
C GLY A 425 -6.99 14.86 22.36
N ASP A 426 -7.35 13.61 22.05
CA ASP A 426 -6.37 12.54 21.90
C ASP A 426 -5.49 12.69 20.64
N LEU A 427 -5.96 13.41 19.62
CA LEU A 427 -5.09 13.82 18.50
C LEU A 427 -4.12 14.95 18.89
N LYS A 428 -4.55 15.92 19.71
CA LYS A 428 -3.71 17.03 20.14
C LYS A 428 -2.61 16.59 21.11
N THR A 429 -2.94 15.66 22.00
CA THR A 429 -1.99 15.12 22.99
C THR A 429 -1.09 14.02 22.39
N GLY A 430 -1.38 13.52 21.19
CA GLY A 430 -0.63 12.44 20.55
C GLY A 430 -0.89 11.06 21.17
N ARG A 431 -1.91 10.91 21.99
CA ARG A 431 -2.38 9.61 22.49
C ARG A 431 -2.88 8.75 21.34
N LEU A 432 -3.67 9.34 20.42
CA LEU A 432 -4.07 8.74 19.14
C LEU A 432 -3.11 9.20 18.03
N ARG A 433 -2.20 8.32 17.58
CA ARG A 433 -1.14 8.65 16.60
C ARG A 433 -1.60 8.46 15.16
N PHE A 434 -2.53 9.32 14.73
CA PHE A 434 -3.10 9.36 13.38
C PHE A 434 -2.87 10.74 12.75
N PRO A 435 -1.68 10.98 12.18
CA PRO A 435 -1.21 12.32 11.80
C PRO A 435 -1.81 12.87 10.50
N TYR A 436 -2.42 12.05 9.65
CA TYR A 436 -2.85 12.43 8.30
C TYR A 436 -4.19 11.79 7.93
N TRP A 437 -5.15 12.56 7.52
CA TRP A 437 -6.42 12.06 6.94
C TRP A 437 -7.08 10.94 7.75
N GLY A 438 -6.94 10.96 9.06
CA GLY A 438 -7.42 9.86 9.92
C GLY A 438 -6.71 8.52 9.70
N LEU A 439 -5.53 8.52 9.10
CA LEU A 439 -4.71 7.33 8.87
C LEU A 439 -3.61 7.21 9.92
N PRO A 440 -3.27 5.97 10.33
CA PRO A 440 -2.27 5.74 11.37
C PRO A 440 -0.86 6.13 10.92
N GLN A 441 -0.04 6.48 11.88
CA GLN A 441 1.36 6.80 11.66
C GLN A 441 2.14 5.58 11.15
N HIS A 442 2.76 5.69 9.96
CA HIS A 442 3.62 4.66 9.43
C HIS A 442 5.10 4.90 9.79
N LYS A 443 5.53 6.14 9.70
CA LYS A 443 6.88 6.61 9.99
C LYS A 443 6.81 7.82 10.91
N GLU A 444 7.92 8.17 11.57
CA GLU A 444 7.96 9.41 12.36
C GLU A 444 7.97 10.63 11.42
N PRO A 445 6.89 11.44 11.38
CA PRO A 445 6.74 12.49 10.37
C PRO A 445 7.82 13.56 10.43
N ARG A 446 8.26 13.91 11.64
CA ARG A 446 9.23 15.00 11.87
C ARG A 446 10.66 14.59 11.56
N SER A 447 10.90 13.29 11.35
CA SER A 447 12.17 12.73 10.89
C SER A 447 12.18 12.45 9.39
N GLN A 448 11.12 11.85 8.86
CA GLN A 448 11.00 11.48 7.45
C GLN A 448 10.06 12.44 6.71
N LEU A 449 10.60 13.64 6.38
CA LEU A 449 9.83 14.75 5.80
C LEU A 449 9.20 14.40 4.44
N ASP A 450 9.92 13.67 3.60
CA ASP A 450 9.42 13.18 2.31
C ASP A 450 8.18 12.30 2.46
N TRP A 451 8.20 11.42 3.48
CA TRP A 451 7.05 10.59 3.82
C TRP A 451 5.90 11.42 4.39
N ALA A 452 6.20 12.31 5.34
CA ALA A 452 5.19 13.14 6.00
C ALA A 452 4.47 14.07 5.02
N TYR A 453 5.23 14.94 4.34
CA TYR A 453 4.66 15.91 3.40
C TYR A 453 4.04 15.21 2.19
N GLY A 454 4.68 14.16 1.69
CA GLY A 454 4.14 13.36 0.62
C GLY A 454 2.82 12.66 0.98
N THR A 455 2.59 12.29 2.25
CA THR A 455 1.34 11.68 2.71
C THR A 455 0.22 12.70 2.86
N ILE A 456 0.48 13.83 3.52
CA ILE A 456 -0.57 14.83 3.77
C ILE A 456 -0.98 15.57 2.49
N LEU A 457 -0.04 15.78 1.56
CA LEU A 457 -0.32 16.33 0.23
C LEU A 457 -0.97 15.31 -0.72
N GLY A 458 -0.94 14.04 -0.37
CA GLY A 458 -1.57 12.93 -1.10
C GLY A 458 -2.84 12.41 -0.46
N ASP A 459 -3.12 11.15 -0.74
CA ASP A 459 -4.30 10.42 -0.26
C ASP A 459 -4.01 9.49 0.91
N ARG A 460 -2.78 9.00 0.98
CA ARG A 460 -2.28 8.05 1.97
C ARG A 460 -0.76 8.03 1.98
N ASP A 461 -0.16 7.20 2.82
CA ASP A 461 1.27 7.04 2.89
C ASP A 461 1.90 6.75 1.50
N ILE A 462 3.12 7.23 1.34
CA ILE A 462 3.85 7.08 0.08
C ILE A 462 4.16 5.61 -0.23
N ASN A 463 4.36 4.82 0.83
CA ASN A 463 4.61 3.38 0.81
C ASN A 463 5.73 2.97 -0.16
N GLU A 464 6.87 3.64 -0.04
CA GLU A 464 8.09 3.34 -0.78
C GLU A 464 9.25 3.12 0.20
N HIS A 465 9.57 1.84 0.47
CA HIS A 465 10.50 1.44 1.51
C HIS A 465 11.98 1.49 1.07
N GLY A 466 12.25 1.58 -0.22
CA GLY A 466 13.62 1.73 -0.70
C GLY A 466 14.24 3.06 -0.28
N PHE A 467 13.41 4.11 -0.22
CA PHE A 467 13.83 5.43 0.24
C PHE A 467 14.05 5.49 1.76
N ASP A 468 13.29 4.70 2.53
CA ASP A 468 13.42 4.63 4.00
C ASP A 468 14.84 4.26 4.50
N GLN A 469 15.71 3.81 3.64
CA GLN A 469 17.07 3.47 4.03
C GLN A 469 17.93 4.67 4.41
N LEU A 470 17.57 5.86 3.97
CA LEU A 470 18.19 7.10 4.46
C LEU A 470 18.15 7.18 5.98
N ARG A 471 17.03 6.74 6.57
CA ARG A 471 16.81 6.69 8.02
C ARG A 471 17.23 5.35 8.63
N SER A 472 16.76 4.26 8.07
CA SER A 472 16.89 2.95 8.70
C SER A 472 18.35 2.49 8.79
N ASN A 473 19.18 2.82 7.81
CA ASN A 473 20.60 2.53 7.85
C ASN A 473 21.29 3.19 9.07
N PRO A 474 21.31 4.54 9.24
CA PRO A 474 21.99 5.12 10.39
C PRO A 474 21.30 4.82 11.72
N SER A 475 19.96 4.84 11.79
CA SER A 475 19.23 4.69 13.04
C SER A 475 19.38 3.29 13.64
N TYR A 476 19.15 2.24 12.84
CA TYR A 476 19.27 0.87 13.34
C TYR A 476 20.71 0.41 13.50
N ASN A 477 21.62 0.82 12.62
CA ASN A 477 23.01 0.45 12.75
C ASN A 477 23.63 1.03 14.01
N LYS A 478 23.33 2.30 14.32
CA LYS A 478 23.77 2.90 15.61
C LYS A 478 23.16 2.16 16.81
N ARG A 479 21.85 1.86 16.78
CA ARG A 479 21.18 1.12 17.86
C ARG A 479 21.82 -0.24 18.14
N TRP A 480 22.26 -0.95 17.12
CA TRP A 480 22.76 -2.32 17.26
C TRP A 480 24.28 -2.43 17.15
N GLY A 481 25.00 -1.32 17.11
CA GLY A 481 26.47 -1.32 16.98
C GLY A 481 26.95 -1.92 15.66
N ILE A 482 26.13 -1.84 14.59
CA ILE A 482 26.49 -2.33 13.26
C ILE A 482 27.16 -1.20 12.48
N PRO A 483 28.25 -1.48 11.72
CA PRO A 483 28.89 -0.47 10.90
C PRO A 483 27.89 0.21 9.91
N LEU A 484 28.03 1.51 9.75
CA LEU A 484 27.26 2.27 8.76
C LEU A 484 27.65 1.84 7.34
N TYR A 485 26.72 1.93 6.40
CA TYR A 485 26.95 1.55 5.01
C TYR A 485 27.87 2.51 4.25
N GLY A 486 27.97 3.75 4.73
CA GLY A 486 28.79 4.79 4.18
C GLY A 486 28.66 6.06 4.99
N SER A 487 29.43 7.08 4.68
CA SER A 487 29.23 8.43 5.20
C SER A 487 27.90 9.01 4.74
N ALA A 488 27.37 10.01 5.43
CA ALA A 488 26.17 10.72 5.01
C ALA A 488 26.34 11.33 3.60
N GLU A 489 27.52 11.87 3.31
CA GLU A 489 27.83 12.44 1.99
C GLU A 489 27.80 11.41 0.86
N GLU A 490 28.36 10.21 1.10
CA GLU A 490 28.34 9.12 0.11
C GLU A 490 26.91 8.66 -0.16
N VAL A 491 26.10 8.49 0.88
CA VAL A 491 24.69 8.07 0.76
C VAL A 491 23.88 9.16 0.05
N VAL A 492 24.03 10.43 0.40
CA VAL A 492 23.37 11.54 -0.29
C VAL A 492 23.71 11.54 -1.77
N ARG A 493 24.98 11.37 -2.14
CA ARG A 493 25.39 11.28 -3.55
C ARG A 493 24.69 10.12 -4.27
N ILE A 494 24.68 8.92 -3.69
CA ILE A 494 24.04 7.74 -4.30
C ILE A 494 22.56 7.98 -4.57
N TYR A 495 21.86 8.61 -3.64
CA TYR A 495 20.44 8.90 -3.81
C TYR A 495 20.19 9.97 -4.87
N THR A 496 20.90 11.10 -4.78
CA THR A 496 20.69 12.22 -5.69
C THR A 496 21.05 11.88 -7.14
N ASP A 497 22.04 11.01 -7.37
CA ASP A 497 22.42 10.57 -8.72
C ASP A 497 21.23 9.93 -9.49
N LYS A 498 20.25 9.35 -8.79
CA LYS A 498 19.02 8.80 -9.40
C LYS A 498 17.88 9.82 -9.52
N MET A 499 17.97 10.97 -8.85
CA MET A 499 16.86 11.90 -8.68
C MET A 499 16.74 12.92 -9.84
N VAL A 500 16.77 12.43 -11.07
CA VAL A 500 16.57 13.29 -12.26
C VAL A 500 15.13 13.84 -12.29
N PRO A 501 14.93 15.11 -12.69
CA PRO A 501 15.92 16.08 -13.17
C PRO A 501 16.61 16.91 -12.07
N PHE A 502 16.39 16.63 -10.80
CA PHE A 502 16.86 17.43 -9.66
C PHE A 502 18.22 16.97 -9.09
N GLN A 503 18.93 16.07 -9.77
CA GLN A 503 20.15 15.40 -9.26
C GLN A 503 21.29 16.35 -8.85
N ALA A 504 21.27 17.59 -9.32
CA ALA A 504 22.26 18.61 -8.94
C ALA A 504 21.99 19.21 -7.55
N ASP A 505 20.76 19.12 -7.06
CA ASP A 505 20.31 19.70 -5.80
C ASP A 505 20.45 18.71 -4.64
N ARG A 506 21.65 18.54 -4.10
CA ARG A 506 21.89 17.63 -2.97
C ARG A 506 21.19 18.07 -1.68
N LEU A 507 20.82 19.36 -1.53
CA LEU A 507 20.12 19.86 -0.35
C LEU A 507 18.70 19.29 -0.21
N MET A 508 18.16 18.64 -1.24
CA MET A 508 16.94 17.83 -1.10
C MET A 508 17.05 16.76 -0.02
N LEU A 509 18.26 16.29 0.30
CA LEU A 509 18.51 15.27 1.31
C LEU A 509 19.15 15.82 2.57
N ASP A 510 19.10 17.13 2.77
CA ASP A 510 19.49 17.78 4.01
C ASP A 510 18.28 17.87 4.96
N PHE A 511 18.23 16.97 5.91
CA PHE A 511 17.17 16.90 6.93
C PHE A 511 17.49 17.73 8.18
N SER A 512 18.39 18.72 8.10
CA SER A 512 18.62 19.65 9.18
C SER A 512 17.37 20.50 9.48
N ALA A 513 17.24 20.99 10.73
CA ALA A 513 16.08 21.76 11.17
C ALA A 513 15.84 23.01 10.31
N GLY A 514 16.92 23.69 9.88
CA GLY A 514 16.83 24.88 9.04
C GLY A 514 16.33 24.63 7.61
N ASN A 515 16.35 23.37 7.15
CA ASN A 515 15.97 23.00 5.79
C ASN A 515 14.56 22.38 5.69
N MET A 516 13.91 22.10 6.81
CA MET A 516 12.64 21.33 6.86
C MET A 516 11.51 21.86 5.96
N TYR A 517 11.48 23.16 5.72
CA TYR A 517 10.40 23.83 4.96
C TYR A 517 10.90 24.49 3.67
N SER A 518 12.09 24.13 3.22
CA SER A 518 12.75 24.75 2.09
C SER A 518 12.17 24.28 0.74
N GLU A 519 12.53 25.01 -0.32
CA GLU A 519 12.28 24.57 -1.70
C GLU A 519 12.99 23.23 -2.01
N HIS A 520 14.13 22.95 -1.39
CA HIS A 520 14.85 21.68 -1.58
C HIS A 520 14.01 20.50 -1.12
N ILE A 521 13.38 20.61 0.06
CA ILE A 521 12.45 19.57 0.55
C ILE A 521 11.19 19.50 -0.32
N ALA A 522 10.68 20.63 -0.84
CA ALA A 522 9.56 20.60 -1.79
C ALA A 522 9.93 19.83 -3.08
N LYS A 523 11.14 20.01 -3.60
CA LYS A 523 11.66 19.21 -4.75
C LYS A 523 11.78 17.73 -4.40
N LEU A 524 12.26 17.40 -3.20
CA LEU A 524 12.32 16.01 -2.72
C LEU A 524 10.95 15.35 -2.74
N VAL A 525 9.95 15.98 -2.13
CA VAL A 525 8.57 15.49 -2.06
C VAL A 525 7.98 15.32 -3.46
N THR A 526 8.17 16.32 -4.32
CA THR A 526 7.74 16.31 -5.73
C THR A 526 8.34 15.13 -6.48
N TRP A 527 9.66 14.97 -6.44
CA TRP A 527 10.35 13.87 -7.11
C TRP A 527 9.87 12.52 -6.61
N HIS A 528 9.78 12.35 -5.29
CA HIS A 528 9.38 11.09 -4.67
C HIS A 528 7.95 10.70 -5.07
N ARG A 529 7.03 11.67 -5.19
CA ARG A 529 5.66 11.44 -5.69
C ARG A 529 5.65 11.02 -7.16
N TYR A 530 6.38 11.69 -8.03
CA TYR A 530 6.45 11.34 -9.45
C TYR A 530 7.08 9.96 -9.65
N TYR A 531 8.19 9.68 -8.96
CA TYR A 531 8.85 8.39 -8.98
C TYR A 531 7.92 7.25 -8.56
N THR A 532 7.23 7.41 -7.45
CA THR A 532 6.34 6.37 -6.92
C THR A 532 5.10 6.18 -7.80
N ARG A 533 4.50 7.25 -8.31
CA ARG A 533 3.29 7.15 -9.16
C ARG A 533 3.55 6.36 -10.44
N PHE A 534 4.72 6.49 -11.04
CA PHE A 534 5.03 5.73 -12.24
C PHE A 534 5.79 4.44 -11.95
N TRP A 535 7.03 4.53 -11.47
CA TRP A 535 7.89 3.35 -11.40
C TRP A 535 7.41 2.30 -10.39
N LYS A 536 6.87 2.73 -9.26
CA LYS A 536 6.41 1.83 -8.21
C LYS A 536 4.96 1.37 -8.38
N GLN A 537 4.08 2.25 -8.81
CA GLN A 537 2.64 1.99 -8.77
C GLN A 537 2.06 1.69 -10.14
N SER A 538 2.59 2.27 -11.22
CA SER A 538 2.09 2.05 -12.59
C SER A 538 2.88 0.98 -13.34
N ALA A 539 4.20 1.06 -13.37
CA ALA A 539 5.08 0.01 -13.87
C ALA A 539 5.18 -1.17 -12.88
N GLN A 540 4.88 -0.93 -11.61
CA GLN A 540 4.75 -1.90 -10.52
C GLN A 540 6.03 -2.59 -10.09
N PHE A 541 7.17 -1.90 -10.14
CA PHE A 541 8.36 -2.35 -9.43
C PHE A 541 8.08 -2.34 -7.92
N CYS A 542 8.38 -3.44 -7.26
CA CYS A 542 8.04 -3.63 -5.86
C CYS A 542 8.67 -2.54 -4.98
N ASP A 543 7.85 -1.85 -4.21
CA ASP A 543 8.25 -0.85 -3.24
C ASP A 543 9.17 -1.40 -2.12
N TRP A 544 9.12 -2.71 -1.90
CA TRP A 544 9.82 -3.37 -0.81
C TRP A 544 11.08 -4.15 -1.24
N ARG A 545 11.14 -4.66 -2.48
CA ARG A 545 12.20 -5.58 -2.91
C ARG A 545 12.95 -5.19 -4.17
N TRP A 546 12.55 -4.13 -4.80
CA TRP A 546 13.37 -3.54 -5.85
C TRP A 546 14.56 -2.82 -5.20
N PRO A 547 15.80 -3.05 -5.66
CA PRO A 547 16.99 -2.43 -5.05
C PRO A 547 17.16 -0.98 -5.52
N ASP A 548 16.38 -0.05 -4.97
CA ASP A 548 16.25 1.30 -5.52
C ASP A 548 17.51 2.17 -5.46
N PHE A 549 18.13 2.28 -4.30
CA PHE A 549 19.21 3.26 -4.07
C PHE A 549 20.47 2.63 -3.51
N LEU A 550 20.37 1.96 -2.36
CA LEU A 550 21.48 1.30 -1.71
C LEU A 550 21.44 -0.20 -1.96
N ASN A 551 22.59 -0.78 -2.22
CA ASN A 551 22.76 -2.22 -2.30
C ASN A 551 24.09 -2.64 -1.64
N LEU A 552 24.03 -3.15 -0.44
CA LEU A 552 25.17 -3.54 0.35
C LEU A 552 26.12 -4.53 -0.33
N TYR A 553 25.57 -5.32 -1.23
CA TYR A 553 26.25 -6.41 -1.91
C TYR A 553 26.63 -6.08 -3.34
N GLY A 554 26.20 -4.93 -3.83
CA GLY A 554 26.51 -4.45 -5.17
C GLY A 554 27.84 -3.70 -5.25
N PRO A 555 28.38 -3.54 -6.46
CA PRO A 555 29.57 -2.72 -6.66
C PRO A 555 29.33 -1.29 -6.17
N GLY A 556 30.24 -0.75 -5.38
CA GLY A 556 30.13 0.59 -4.82
C GLY A 556 28.94 0.82 -3.89
N LYS A 557 28.28 -0.25 -3.42
CA LYS A 557 27.05 -0.22 -2.60
C LYS A 557 25.88 0.50 -3.26
N VAL A 558 25.91 0.70 -4.56
CA VAL A 558 24.87 1.39 -5.33
C VAL A 558 23.78 0.42 -5.72
N GLY A 559 22.52 0.81 -5.53
CA GLY A 559 21.33 0.08 -5.97
C GLY A 559 21.05 0.27 -7.48
N SER A 560 19.79 0.10 -7.87
CA SER A 560 19.42 0.30 -9.26
C SER A 560 19.58 1.77 -9.64
N THR A 561 20.36 2.00 -10.69
CA THR A 561 20.46 3.33 -11.30
C THR A 561 19.25 3.58 -12.20
N GLY A 562 19.10 4.80 -12.72
CA GLY A 562 18.02 5.17 -13.65
C GLY A 562 17.98 4.39 -14.98
N VAL A 563 18.88 3.42 -15.19
CA VAL A 563 18.84 2.53 -16.37
C VAL A 563 18.14 1.19 -16.08
N ALA A 564 17.94 0.84 -14.83
CA ALA A 564 17.46 -0.49 -14.45
C ALA A 564 15.98 -0.71 -14.78
N GLU A 565 15.13 0.18 -14.36
CA GLU A 565 13.68 0.09 -14.57
C GLU A 565 13.33 0.14 -16.08
N PRO A 566 13.87 1.11 -16.87
CA PRO A 566 13.64 1.14 -18.31
C PRO A 566 14.08 -0.12 -19.04
N LYS A 567 15.22 -0.72 -18.62
CA LYS A 567 15.75 -1.94 -19.24
C LYS A 567 14.73 -3.07 -19.26
N PHE A 568 13.98 -3.27 -18.18
CA PHE A 568 12.94 -4.29 -18.11
C PHE A 568 11.67 -3.87 -18.88
N LEU A 569 11.21 -2.64 -18.69
CA LEU A 569 9.99 -2.15 -19.31
C LEU A 569 10.13 -2.17 -20.85
N ASN A 570 11.26 -1.71 -21.37
CA ASN A 570 11.52 -1.68 -22.80
C ASN A 570 11.68 -3.08 -23.40
N ALA A 571 12.37 -4.01 -22.71
CA ALA A 571 12.49 -5.38 -23.17
C ALA A 571 11.12 -6.08 -23.30
N VAL A 572 10.18 -5.79 -22.39
CA VAL A 572 8.84 -6.37 -22.42
C VAL A 572 7.96 -5.69 -23.47
N THR A 573 7.92 -4.35 -23.50
CA THR A 573 6.94 -3.59 -24.29
C THR A 573 7.42 -3.27 -25.72
N GLY A 574 8.73 -3.20 -25.95
CA GLY A 574 9.31 -2.68 -27.19
C GLY A 574 9.31 -1.15 -27.28
N LYS A 575 9.00 -0.46 -26.20
CA LYS A 575 9.08 1.00 -26.11
C LYS A 575 10.52 1.43 -25.81
N ASN A 576 10.79 2.71 -25.90
CA ASN A 576 12.11 3.32 -25.63
C ASN A 576 11.99 4.31 -24.46
N PHE A 577 11.39 3.88 -23.35
CA PHE A 577 11.33 4.68 -22.14
C PHE A 577 12.73 4.95 -21.59
N THR A 578 12.99 6.20 -21.24
CA THR A 578 14.06 6.58 -20.33
C THR A 578 13.51 6.60 -18.89
N PHE A 579 14.40 6.74 -17.93
CA PHE A 579 13.96 6.90 -16.54
C PHE A 579 13.19 8.22 -16.33
N LEU A 580 13.64 9.29 -17.02
CA LEU A 580 13.01 10.61 -16.99
C LEU A 580 11.60 10.59 -17.58
N ASP A 581 11.36 9.87 -18.70
CA ASP A 581 10.02 9.71 -19.27
C ASP A 581 9.04 9.12 -18.22
N GLY A 582 9.55 8.22 -17.40
CA GLY A 582 8.76 7.68 -16.28
C GLY A 582 8.47 8.70 -15.19
N ILE A 583 9.41 9.61 -14.87
CA ILE A 583 9.20 10.70 -13.92
C ILE A 583 8.16 11.68 -14.46
N GLU A 584 8.24 12.06 -15.75
CA GLU A 584 7.26 12.94 -16.39
C GLU A 584 5.86 12.32 -16.48
N LEU A 585 5.77 11.04 -16.78
CA LEU A 585 4.48 10.33 -16.70
C LEU A 585 3.96 10.24 -15.27
N GLY A 586 4.85 10.08 -14.29
CA GLY A 586 4.51 10.17 -12.87
C GLY A 586 3.94 11.53 -12.48
N ARG A 587 4.49 12.62 -13.02
CA ARG A 587 3.97 13.99 -12.88
C ARG A 587 2.54 14.10 -13.44
N LYS A 588 2.31 13.55 -14.64
CA LYS A 588 0.98 13.53 -15.25
C LYS A 588 -0.03 12.78 -14.39
N ILE A 589 0.33 11.59 -13.89
CA ILE A 589 -0.53 10.76 -13.03
C ILE A 589 -0.83 11.49 -11.71
N TRP A 590 0.18 12.10 -11.10
CA TRP A 590 0.03 12.86 -9.86
C TRP A 590 -0.96 14.03 -10.00
N ASN A 591 -0.88 14.76 -11.11
CA ASN A 591 -1.82 15.85 -11.39
C ASN A 591 -3.25 15.35 -11.69
N LEU A 592 -3.40 14.18 -12.32
CA LEU A 592 -4.72 13.55 -12.47
C LEU A 592 -5.32 13.15 -11.11
N ASP A 593 -4.54 12.53 -10.23
CA ASP A 593 -4.99 12.19 -8.89
C ASP A 593 -5.39 13.43 -8.10
N HIS A 594 -4.57 14.48 -8.17
CA HIS A 594 -4.85 15.74 -7.49
C HIS A 594 -6.14 16.41 -8.03
N ALA A 595 -6.38 16.35 -9.32
CA ALA A 595 -7.63 16.82 -9.92
C ALA A 595 -8.85 16.03 -9.40
N ILE A 596 -8.72 14.71 -9.26
CA ILE A 596 -9.79 13.88 -8.68
C ILE A 596 -10.07 14.31 -7.23
N TRP A 597 -9.05 14.51 -6.40
CA TRP A 597 -9.22 14.98 -5.01
C TRP A 597 -9.81 16.38 -4.96
N THR A 598 -9.40 17.26 -5.85
CA THR A 598 -9.98 18.60 -5.98
C THR A 598 -11.47 18.54 -6.32
N LEU A 599 -11.88 17.65 -7.24
CA LEU A 599 -13.29 17.37 -7.54
C LEU A 599 -14.05 16.80 -6.34
N GLN A 600 -13.39 15.99 -5.49
CA GLN A 600 -13.96 15.51 -4.24
C GLN A 600 -14.11 16.59 -3.16
N GLY A 601 -13.56 17.78 -3.37
CA GLY A 601 -13.68 18.92 -2.45
C GLY A 601 -12.39 19.27 -1.69
N ARG A 602 -11.26 18.65 -2.03
CA ARG A 602 -9.99 19.02 -1.39
C ARG A 602 -9.60 20.44 -1.76
N HIS A 603 -9.19 21.21 -0.77
CA HIS A 603 -8.60 22.53 -0.90
C HIS A 603 -7.47 22.71 0.12
N ARG A 604 -6.69 23.80 0.01
CA ARG A 604 -5.50 24.04 0.79
C ARG A 604 -5.70 23.92 2.30
N ASP A 605 -6.81 24.46 2.83
CA ASP A 605 -7.05 24.51 4.28
C ASP A 605 -7.27 23.14 4.90
N MET A 606 -7.66 22.14 4.10
CA MET A 606 -7.79 20.76 4.59
C MET A 606 -6.43 20.07 4.74
N VAL A 607 -5.36 20.60 4.13
CA VAL A 607 -4.02 20.01 4.14
C VAL A 607 -3.26 20.50 5.37
N HIS A 608 -3.45 19.84 6.49
CA HIS A 608 -2.76 20.07 7.74
C HIS A 608 -2.54 18.78 8.50
N PHE A 609 -1.52 18.73 9.31
CA PHE A 609 -1.25 17.60 10.19
C PHE A 609 -2.14 17.64 11.43
N ALA A 610 -2.28 16.50 12.11
CA ALA A 610 -2.86 16.46 13.44
C ALA A 610 -2.03 17.29 14.44
N ASP A 611 -2.70 17.96 15.36
CA ASP A 611 -2.12 19.00 16.23
C ASP A 611 -0.91 18.53 17.04
N PHE A 612 -0.84 17.25 17.44
CA PHE A 612 0.29 16.76 18.22
C PHE A 612 1.64 16.87 17.49
N LEU A 613 1.64 16.93 16.16
CA LEU A 613 2.88 17.12 15.40
C LEU A 613 3.42 18.56 15.52
N TYR A 614 2.57 19.52 15.85
CA TYR A 614 2.96 20.91 16.08
C TYR A 614 3.25 21.19 17.55
N THR A 615 2.61 20.48 18.49
CA THR A 615 2.66 20.78 19.92
C THR A 615 3.55 19.85 20.72
N GLN A 616 3.77 18.61 20.25
CA GLN A 616 4.57 17.62 20.96
C GLN A 616 5.91 17.38 20.25
N PRO A 617 7.01 17.22 20.99
CA PRO A 617 8.27 16.82 20.39
C PRO A 617 8.21 15.37 19.92
N SER A 618 8.94 15.03 18.85
CA SER A 618 9.03 13.67 18.38
C SER A 618 9.74 12.77 19.39
N THR A 619 9.18 11.57 19.59
CA THR A 619 9.71 10.57 20.51
C THR A 619 9.87 9.23 19.81
N SER A 620 10.78 8.42 20.27
CA SER A 620 10.92 7.04 19.78
C SER A 620 9.88 6.12 20.40
N LEU A 621 9.16 5.36 19.57
CA LEU A 621 8.19 4.36 20.05
C LEU A 621 8.85 3.23 20.85
N ASN A 622 10.07 2.86 20.52
CA ASN A 622 10.75 1.68 21.05
C ASN A 622 12.21 1.93 21.44
N GLY A 623 12.57 3.18 21.71
CA GLY A 623 13.93 3.59 22.05
C GLY A 623 14.93 3.55 20.88
N THR A 624 14.45 3.42 19.63
CA THR A 624 15.34 3.52 18.47
C THR A 624 15.63 4.99 18.18
N PRO A 625 16.88 5.42 18.13
CA PRO A 625 17.21 6.78 17.72
C PRO A 625 16.83 7.01 16.26
N GLU A 626 16.51 8.24 15.92
CA GLU A 626 16.13 8.64 14.56
C GLU A 626 17.26 9.51 13.98
N TYR A 627 18.00 8.95 13.02
CA TYR A 627 19.07 9.65 12.33
C TYR A 627 18.76 9.81 10.85
N MET A 628 19.02 11.00 10.32
CA MET A 628 18.90 11.32 8.90
C MET A 628 20.19 12.02 8.42
N PRO A 629 20.50 12.00 7.12
CA PRO A 629 21.53 12.86 6.57
C PRO A 629 21.17 14.34 6.82
N GLY A 630 22.16 15.14 7.15
CA GLY A 630 21.98 16.58 7.32
C GLY A 630 23.31 17.31 7.25
N ARG A 631 23.25 18.64 7.14
CA ARG A 631 24.44 19.51 7.11
C ARG A 631 24.57 20.28 8.41
N GLU A 632 25.71 20.11 9.07
CA GLU A 632 26.12 20.90 10.21
C GLU A 632 27.53 21.46 9.96
N ASN A 633 27.72 22.76 10.19
CA ASN A 633 28.97 23.44 9.91
C ASN A 633 29.50 23.21 8.48
N GLY A 634 28.60 23.17 7.51
CA GLY A 634 28.92 22.97 6.10
C GLY A 634 29.26 21.53 5.68
N LYS A 635 29.28 20.57 6.60
CA LYS A 635 29.64 19.15 6.34
C LYS A 635 28.44 18.24 6.45
N TRP A 636 28.39 17.22 5.61
CA TRP A 636 27.40 16.15 5.68
C TRP A 636 27.68 15.21 6.84
N GLN A 637 26.67 14.95 7.65
CA GLN A 637 26.71 13.96 8.74
C GLN A 637 25.34 13.37 9.00
N TYR A 638 25.26 12.30 9.79
CA TYR A 638 24.00 11.77 10.28
C TYR A 638 23.63 12.52 11.57
N ILE A 639 22.56 13.30 11.50
CA ILE A 639 22.03 14.13 12.59
C ILE A 639 20.85 13.43 13.26
N GLU A 640 20.73 13.59 14.56
CA GLU A 640 19.56 13.12 15.29
C GLU A 640 18.36 14.02 15.04
N THR A 641 17.20 13.41 14.83
CA THR A 641 15.97 14.12 14.46
C THR A 641 14.85 13.99 15.49
N LEU A 642 15.09 13.29 16.61
CA LEU A 642 14.16 13.27 17.75
C LEU A 642 14.13 14.64 18.47
N GLY A 643 13.04 14.89 19.19
CA GLY A 643 12.81 16.15 19.90
C GLY A 643 12.24 17.28 19.04
N ARG A 644 12.01 17.06 17.76
CA ARG A 644 11.45 18.05 16.82
C ARG A 644 9.93 18.10 16.89
N HIS A 645 9.38 19.26 16.59
CA HIS A 645 7.98 19.49 16.26
C HIS A 645 7.87 20.28 14.96
N PHE A 646 6.72 20.24 14.31
CA PHE A 646 6.45 21.10 13.17
C PHE A 646 6.05 22.52 13.63
N GLU A 647 6.30 23.49 12.78
CA GLU A 647 5.88 24.89 12.96
C GLU A 647 4.76 25.18 11.93
N LYS A 648 3.57 25.52 12.43
CA LYS A 648 2.37 25.63 11.58
C LYS A 648 2.54 26.67 10.48
N ASP A 649 3.03 27.86 10.81
CA ASP A 649 3.21 28.95 9.83
C ASP A 649 4.24 28.58 8.76
N LYS A 650 5.35 27.94 9.16
CA LYS A 650 6.35 27.46 8.21
C LYS A 650 5.86 26.33 7.33
N PHE A 651 4.95 25.49 7.83
CA PHE A 651 4.30 24.48 6.99
C PHE A 651 3.36 25.11 5.98
N GLU A 652 2.67 26.21 6.32
CA GLU A 652 1.89 27.01 5.36
C GLU A 652 2.78 27.59 4.25
N GLU A 653 3.95 28.16 4.59
CA GLU A 653 4.93 28.59 3.61
C GLU A 653 5.43 27.45 2.72
N PHE A 654 5.67 26.28 3.32
CA PHE A 654 6.09 25.10 2.57
C PHE A 654 5.01 24.67 1.55
N LYS A 655 3.73 24.69 1.94
CA LYS A 655 2.62 24.40 1.00
C LYS A 655 2.63 25.36 -0.18
N THR A 656 2.85 26.66 0.05
CA THR A 656 2.96 27.66 -1.02
C THR A 656 4.08 27.29 -1.99
N ARG A 657 5.31 27.06 -1.50
CA ARG A 657 6.45 26.65 -2.35
C ARG A 657 6.17 25.35 -3.12
N PHE A 658 5.52 24.39 -2.47
CA PHE A 658 5.18 23.14 -3.11
C PHE A 658 4.13 23.34 -4.22
N TYR A 659 3.10 24.15 -4.00
CA TYR A 659 2.05 24.42 -5.00
C TYR A 659 2.61 25.17 -6.21
N GLU A 660 3.47 26.17 -5.98
CA GLU A 660 4.20 26.86 -7.06
C GLU A 660 5.00 25.88 -7.93
N LEU A 661 5.74 24.96 -7.29
CA LEU A 661 6.52 23.94 -7.98
C LEU A 661 5.64 22.95 -8.77
N GLN A 662 4.42 22.67 -8.30
CA GLN A 662 3.46 21.83 -9.01
C GLN A 662 2.75 22.57 -10.15
N GLY A 663 2.76 23.89 -10.19
CA GLY A 663 1.93 24.70 -11.07
C GLY A 663 0.45 24.66 -10.64
N TRP A 664 0.21 24.76 -9.33
CA TRP A 664 -1.11 24.87 -8.72
C TRP A 664 -1.28 26.28 -8.13
N GLU A 665 -2.53 26.73 -8.03
CA GLU A 665 -2.84 28.01 -7.36
C GLU A 665 -2.49 27.92 -5.88
N THR A 666 -1.77 28.92 -5.37
CA THR A 666 -1.26 28.87 -4.01
C THR A 666 -2.34 29.01 -2.95
N ASP A 667 -3.41 29.78 -3.21
CA ASP A 667 -4.46 30.05 -2.24
C ASP A 667 -5.42 28.89 -2.06
N SER A 668 -5.84 28.26 -3.14
CA SER A 668 -6.79 27.14 -3.12
C SER A 668 -6.11 25.78 -3.13
N GLY A 669 -4.92 25.69 -3.72
CA GLY A 669 -4.26 24.43 -4.07
C GLY A 669 -4.84 23.80 -5.33
N TYR A 670 -5.68 24.48 -6.11
CA TYR A 670 -6.29 23.93 -7.31
C TYR A 670 -5.30 23.88 -8.49
N PRO A 671 -5.35 22.84 -9.34
CA PRO A 671 -4.50 22.78 -10.51
C PRO A 671 -4.78 23.94 -11.48
N MET A 672 -3.72 24.53 -12.01
CA MET A 672 -3.87 25.56 -13.05
C MET A 672 -4.18 24.92 -14.42
N GLU A 673 -4.98 25.59 -15.22
CA GLU A 673 -5.36 25.14 -16.56
C GLU A 673 -4.11 24.91 -17.45
N SER A 674 -3.16 25.85 -17.40
CA SER A 674 -1.90 25.77 -18.14
C SER A 674 -1.08 24.51 -17.79
N THR A 675 -1.02 24.16 -16.52
CA THR A 675 -0.35 22.94 -16.05
C THR A 675 -1.01 21.69 -16.59
N LEU A 676 -2.33 21.58 -16.47
CA LEU A 676 -3.08 20.42 -16.95
C LEU A 676 -2.94 20.25 -18.49
N LYS A 677 -3.07 21.35 -19.25
CA LYS A 677 -2.88 21.32 -20.71
C LYS A 677 -1.48 20.92 -21.12
N SER A 678 -0.44 21.41 -20.44
CA SER A 678 0.96 21.02 -20.70
C SER A 678 1.21 19.52 -20.51
N LEU A 679 0.40 18.86 -19.67
CA LEU A 679 0.45 17.43 -19.41
C LEU A 679 -0.50 16.62 -20.31
N GLY A 680 -1.21 17.26 -21.25
CA GLY A 680 -2.21 16.61 -22.10
C GLY A 680 -3.42 16.09 -21.27
N LEU A 681 -3.84 16.87 -20.27
CA LEU A 681 -4.99 16.62 -19.41
C LEU A 681 -6.14 17.60 -19.70
N ASP A 682 -6.37 17.92 -20.98
CA ASP A 682 -7.35 18.91 -21.43
C ASP A 682 -8.78 18.60 -20.95
N SER A 683 -9.19 17.33 -21.02
CA SER A 683 -10.50 16.90 -20.53
C SER A 683 -10.65 17.05 -19.01
N VAL A 684 -9.56 16.89 -18.27
CA VAL A 684 -9.51 17.09 -16.81
C VAL A 684 -9.64 18.57 -16.49
N ALA A 685 -8.91 19.43 -17.21
CA ALA A 685 -9.01 20.88 -17.08
C ALA A 685 -10.44 21.37 -17.35
N HIS A 686 -11.07 20.85 -18.41
CA HIS A 686 -12.45 21.16 -18.75
C HIS A 686 -13.43 20.79 -17.61
N GLU A 687 -13.32 19.57 -17.05
CA GLU A 687 -14.21 19.12 -15.96
C GLU A 687 -14.00 19.95 -14.68
N LEU A 688 -12.76 20.28 -14.31
CA LEU A 688 -12.47 21.19 -13.19
C LEU A 688 -13.04 22.58 -13.43
N GLY A 689 -12.90 23.12 -14.65
CA GLY A 689 -13.47 24.43 -15.03
C GLY A 689 -14.99 24.48 -14.91
N GLN A 690 -15.69 23.44 -15.37
CA GLN A 690 -17.14 23.32 -15.20
C GLN A 690 -17.60 23.29 -13.74
N ASN A 691 -16.75 22.80 -12.84
CA ASN A 691 -17.00 22.72 -11.40
C ASN A 691 -16.43 23.93 -10.62
N GLY A 692 -15.87 24.95 -11.29
CA GLY A 692 -15.28 26.12 -10.64
C GLY A 692 -14.05 25.79 -9.77
N LYS A 693 -13.31 24.74 -10.12
CA LYS A 693 -12.17 24.18 -9.35
C LYS A 693 -10.83 24.24 -10.11
N LEU A 694 -10.73 25.14 -11.09
CA LEU A 694 -9.45 25.50 -11.68
C LEU A 694 -8.81 26.64 -10.92
N GLY A 695 -7.49 26.57 -10.74
CA GLY A 695 -6.69 27.67 -10.22
C GLY A 695 -6.75 28.89 -11.16
N LYS A 696 -6.86 30.06 -10.57
CA LYS A 696 -6.81 31.33 -11.29
C LYS A 696 -5.35 31.72 -11.48
N GLY A 697 -4.91 31.87 -12.72
CA GLY A 697 -3.55 32.27 -13.09
C GLY A 697 -3.30 33.76 -12.92
#